data_cc432d8e6d74615af22064c02b5d2e95
#
_entry.id   cc432d8e6d74615af22064c02b5d2e95
#
_cell.length_a   1.000
_cell.length_b   1.000
_cell.length_c   1.000
_cell.angle_alpha   90.00
_cell.angle_beta   90.00
_cell.angle_gamma   90.00
#
_symmetry.space_group_name_H-M   'P 1'
#
loop_
_entity.id
_entity.type
_entity.pdbx_description
1 polymer ?
#
loop_
_entity_poly.entity_id
_entity_poly.type
_entity_poly.pdbx_seq_one_letter_code
_entity_poly.pdbx_strand_id
1 'polypeptide(L)'
;MATREDCIQAAVSSGLSEEDAAGIVDYIRQERQKLVDSGQVDDMGRILAKKVMDEAERARRKALTSRRIAAINIARREAIKGFAERVKSEGGDLVDALEALLVGSGKRFTGSRESASRLSGSLKALWGGSLANDLEQAGLIDLIKRDRDFSDTVMEEMISPNSTGDKMARQAADIFSRYLENMRRQLNEYGADIGKLDNYAPQSHDSLKMRKAGEAAWVKYVYERLDWERTFPDADPQSAAHALGEVYQNIVTGVRGATAPKRRNVFDAPRNLAASLGKERVLHFKDAQSAVEYNRMFGTGSVIQAVLDRIDRSARRLALMQTFGPNPENMIRSLLNEEMQGIRDAHGNIPDRLSKAWTGDKNGKLAHYYLALSGEMGTPENLTGARIAAFARALMSMAKLGGAFLSSFSDIGIKTVAARHAGEGWLEAWKTGVKMRFERFQSAERVELARQLGVYTQGLLGELYSKFDVNDALSGKTTRWMNAFFRMSGLSGWTEAHRAAYTFHLSTRLARQAMGGIDALDPDLAAVLKKNGLYDRFELLGKMMDEVEGEHYVIPENAYRLTDDDLAAYLPDSLREKPDALTPEQWESARADGFNSIRQKLAQDVMGYFADETSYAVLEPDAKTRAAMYGNTKPGTWAGEMLRFAWQFKSFPVTYWQRILGESRWQRASRTPQGGFSGWLDSRRIMADVPAVVHFFLATTALGYVSMVAKDISKGRTPRDPLSLATVGAAFMQGGGLGLLGDFFLGTADRFGNQLTANMVGPVPTELSNLAVMTGQLVQGELGEAGETAVRTITNNLPFVNLWYLRAGMDYMINYRLREWMSPGTLKRAERKLKRENNQSYFRFGDIDLTPSHVIPRGGF
;
A
#
# COMPACT_ATOMS: atom_id res chain seq x y z
N MET A 1 -33.98 -42.32 -35.48
CA MET A 1 -33.21 -41.24 -34.82
C MET A 1 -31.86 -41.81 -34.39
N ALA A 2 -30.77 -41.20 -34.72
CA ALA A 2 -29.43 -41.65 -34.29
C ALA A 2 -29.37 -41.73 -32.75
N THR A 3 -28.84 -42.83 -32.25
CA THR A 3 -28.64 -42.98 -30.78
C THR A 3 -27.58 -42.04 -30.26
N ARG A 4 -27.48 -41.92 -28.94
CA ARG A 4 -26.41 -41.13 -28.31
C ARG A 4 -25.04 -41.67 -28.71
N GLU A 5 -24.92 -43.00 -28.70
CA GLU A 5 -23.72 -43.74 -29.07
C GLU A 5 -23.32 -43.51 -30.56
N ASP A 6 -24.28 -43.50 -31.48
CA ASP A 6 -24.03 -43.21 -32.90
C ASP A 6 -23.47 -41.80 -33.10
N CYS A 7 -23.97 -40.83 -32.32
CA CYS A 7 -23.49 -39.45 -32.37
C CYS A 7 -22.07 -39.30 -31.76
N ILE A 8 -21.78 -40.03 -30.69
CA ILE A 8 -20.42 -40.08 -30.09
C ILE A 8 -19.44 -40.71 -31.06
N GLN A 9 -19.78 -41.84 -31.64
CA GLN A 9 -18.95 -42.53 -32.66
C GLN A 9 -18.67 -41.66 -33.88
N ALA A 10 -19.67 -40.89 -34.33
CA ALA A 10 -19.48 -39.95 -35.45
C ALA A 10 -18.53 -38.80 -35.07
N ALA A 11 -18.59 -38.32 -33.84
CA ALA A 11 -17.69 -37.26 -33.33
C ALA A 11 -16.25 -37.77 -33.10
N VAL A 12 -16.10 -39.01 -32.61
CA VAL A 12 -14.80 -39.68 -32.46
C VAL A 12 -14.14 -39.95 -33.85
N SER A 13 -14.94 -40.36 -34.82
CA SER A 13 -14.44 -40.56 -36.21
C SER A 13 -13.96 -39.25 -36.86
N SER A 14 -14.38 -38.09 -36.37
CA SER A 14 -13.88 -36.75 -36.77
C SER A 14 -12.62 -36.29 -36.03
N GLY A 15 -12.04 -37.11 -35.15
CA GLY A 15 -10.78 -36.86 -34.46
C GLY A 15 -10.90 -36.33 -33.04
N LEU A 16 -12.07 -36.39 -32.43
CA LEU A 16 -12.27 -36.04 -31.02
C LEU A 16 -11.96 -37.22 -30.09
N SER A 17 -11.55 -36.95 -28.87
CA SER A 17 -11.51 -37.97 -27.81
C SER A 17 -12.92 -38.45 -27.47
N GLU A 18 -13.06 -39.66 -26.96
CA GLU A 18 -14.37 -40.22 -26.60
C GLU A 18 -15.07 -39.40 -25.50
N GLU A 19 -14.28 -38.87 -24.53
CA GLU A 19 -14.76 -38.00 -23.46
C GLU A 19 -15.26 -36.65 -23.99
N ASP A 20 -14.51 -35.98 -24.87
CA ASP A 20 -14.90 -34.73 -25.51
C ASP A 20 -16.12 -34.92 -26.41
N ALA A 21 -16.15 -36.02 -27.20
CA ALA A 21 -17.27 -36.36 -28.05
C ALA A 21 -18.57 -36.60 -27.27
N ALA A 22 -18.48 -37.30 -26.13
CA ALA A 22 -19.62 -37.53 -25.24
C ALA A 22 -20.13 -36.21 -24.64
N GLY A 23 -19.21 -35.37 -24.21
CA GLY A 23 -19.56 -34.02 -23.65
C GLY A 23 -20.28 -33.14 -24.68
N ILE A 24 -19.79 -33.09 -25.91
CA ILE A 24 -20.42 -32.32 -27.01
C ILE A 24 -21.79 -32.85 -27.35
N VAL A 25 -21.96 -34.19 -27.48
CA VAL A 25 -23.23 -34.80 -27.80
C VAL A 25 -24.28 -34.55 -26.72
N ASP A 26 -23.89 -34.64 -25.44
CA ASP A 26 -24.79 -34.36 -24.33
C ASP A 26 -25.16 -32.87 -24.26
N TYR A 27 -24.23 -31.96 -24.52
CA TYR A 27 -24.50 -30.52 -24.65
C TYR A 27 -25.50 -30.23 -25.80
N ILE A 28 -25.29 -30.79 -27.00
CA ILE A 28 -26.20 -30.64 -28.14
C ILE A 28 -27.63 -31.10 -27.77
N ARG A 29 -27.74 -32.22 -27.06
CA ARG A 29 -29.05 -32.75 -26.64
C ARG A 29 -29.78 -31.82 -25.64
N GLN A 30 -29.07 -31.30 -24.68
CA GLN A 30 -29.60 -30.35 -23.70
C GLN A 30 -30.07 -29.06 -24.37
N GLU A 31 -29.21 -28.45 -25.22
CA GLU A 31 -29.57 -27.23 -25.93
C GLU A 31 -30.70 -27.40 -26.93
N ARG A 32 -30.76 -28.57 -27.60
CA ARG A 32 -31.87 -28.93 -28.45
C ARG A 32 -33.19 -28.97 -27.65
N GLN A 33 -33.18 -29.57 -26.47
CA GLN A 33 -34.37 -29.64 -25.65
C GLN A 33 -34.84 -28.23 -25.22
N LYS A 34 -33.95 -27.36 -24.81
CA LYS A 34 -34.27 -25.97 -24.48
C LYS A 34 -34.86 -25.19 -25.66
N LEU A 35 -34.32 -25.39 -26.87
CA LEU A 35 -34.87 -24.75 -28.07
C LEU A 35 -36.26 -25.25 -28.44
N VAL A 36 -36.51 -26.55 -28.25
CA VAL A 36 -37.88 -27.15 -28.40
C VAL A 36 -38.85 -26.57 -27.38
N ASP A 37 -38.44 -26.51 -26.13
CA ASP A 37 -39.27 -26.00 -25.03
C ASP A 37 -39.58 -24.49 -25.16
N SER A 38 -38.66 -23.73 -25.82
CA SER A 38 -38.84 -22.30 -26.12
C SER A 38 -39.54 -22.00 -27.44
N GLY A 39 -39.91 -23.05 -28.23
CA GLY A 39 -40.60 -22.90 -29.51
C GLY A 39 -39.72 -22.42 -30.70
N GLN A 40 -38.40 -22.36 -30.51
CA GLN A 40 -37.44 -21.93 -31.54
C GLN A 40 -36.99 -23.10 -32.45
N VAL A 41 -37.93 -23.68 -33.18
CA VAL A 41 -37.69 -24.91 -33.96
C VAL A 41 -37.20 -24.63 -35.38
N ASP A 42 -37.62 -23.55 -36.02
CA ASP A 42 -37.38 -23.26 -37.45
C ASP A 42 -35.90 -23.05 -37.82
N ASP A 43 -35.07 -22.55 -36.92
CA ASP A 43 -33.63 -22.31 -37.17
C ASP A 43 -32.73 -23.21 -36.30
N MET A 44 -33.27 -24.24 -35.68
CA MET A 44 -32.62 -25.06 -34.65
C MET A 44 -31.25 -25.57 -35.07
N GLY A 45 -31.09 -26.04 -36.31
CA GLY A 45 -29.82 -26.57 -36.83
C GLY A 45 -28.70 -25.50 -36.86
N ARG A 46 -29.01 -24.27 -37.26
CA ARG A 46 -28.07 -23.16 -37.36
C ARG A 46 -27.70 -22.65 -35.96
N ILE A 47 -28.70 -22.54 -35.07
CA ILE A 47 -28.48 -22.09 -33.67
C ILE A 47 -27.64 -23.11 -32.93
N LEU A 48 -27.92 -24.42 -33.05
CA LEU A 48 -27.13 -25.47 -32.43
C LEU A 48 -25.71 -25.52 -32.94
N ALA A 49 -25.50 -25.44 -34.29
CA ALA A 49 -24.18 -25.41 -34.86
C ALA A 49 -23.35 -24.22 -34.32
N LYS A 50 -23.95 -23.04 -34.26
CA LYS A 50 -23.29 -21.87 -33.68
C LYS A 50 -22.95 -22.04 -32.19
N LYS A 51 -23.88 -22.53 -31.38
CA LYS A 51 -23.65 -22.79 -29.95
C LYS A 51 -22.57 -23.84 -29.71
N VAL A 52 -22.52 -24.90 -30.53
CA VAL A 52 -21.48 -25.92 -30.43
C VAL A 52 -20.11 -25.38 -30.83
N MET A 53 -20.04 -24.54 -31.87
CA MET A 53 -18.78 -23.88 -32.27
C MET A 53 -18.30 -22.92 -31.19
N ASP A 54 -19.19 -22.11 -30.64
CA ASP A 54 -18.87 -21.17 -29.54
C ASP A 54 -18.39 -21.92 -28.30
N GLU A 55 -19.00 -23.05 -27.94
CA GLU A 55 -18.59 -23.87 -26.79
C GLU A 55 -17.25 -24.59 -27.05
N ALA A 56 -17.03 -25.13 -28.24
CA ALA A 56 -15.75 -25.74 -28.63
C ALA A 56 -14.62 -24.70 -28.59
N GLU A 57 -14.87 -23.49 -29.06
CA GLU A 57 -13.89 -22.40 -28.99
C GLU A 57 -13.62 -21.98 -27.54
N ARG A 58 -14.67 -21.90 -26.71
CA ARG A 58 -14.51 -21.64 -25.25
C ARG A 58 -13.69 -22.73 -24.57
N ALA A 59 -13.99 -24.02 -24.85
CA ALA A 59 -13.25 -25.14 -24.29
C ALA A 59 -11.78 -25.13 -24.74
N ARG A 60 -11.50 -24.87 -26.02
CA ARG A 60 -10.14 -24.74 -26.55
C ARG A 60 -9.39 -23.58 -25.88
N ARG A 61 -10.03 -22.42 -25.73
CA ARG A 61 -9.47 -21.26 -25.06
C ARG A 61 -9.16 -21.56 -23.59
N LYS A 62 -10.09 -22.23 -22.89
CA LYS A 62 -9.91 -22.64 -21.49
C LYS A 62 -8.75 -23.64 -21.36
N ALA A 63 -8.61 -24.62 -22.26
CA ALA A 63 -7.51 -25.57 -22.24
C ALA A 63 -6.15 -24.88 -22.48
N LEU A 64 -6.05 -23.95 -23.42
CA LEU A 64 -4.85 -23.17 -23.68
C LEU A 64 -4.48 -22.30 -22.48
N THR A 65 -5.45 -21.61 -21.89
CA THR A 65 -5.27 -20.80 -20.68
C THR A 65 -4.78 -21.66 -19.51
N SER A 66 -5.39 -22.84 -19.29
CA SER A 66 -4.98 -23.76 -18.23
C SER A 66 -3.54 -24.26 -18.43
N ARG A 67 -3.14 -24.60 -19.65
CA ARG A 67 -1.76 -24.98 -19.98
C ARG A 67 -0.78 -23.84 -19.71
N ARG A 68 -1.12 -22.62 -20.12
CA ARG A 68 -0.30 -21.42 -19.85
C ARG A 68 -0.14 -21.17 -18.35
N ILE A 69 -1.23 -21.25 -17.60
CA ILE A 69 -1.23 -21.08 -16.13
C ILE A 69 -0.34 -22.15 -15.46
N ALA A 70 -0.44 -23.41 -15.91
CA ALA A 70 0.38 -24.50 -15.41
C ALA A 70 1.86 -24.26 -15.69
N ALA A 71 2.22 -23.87 -16.92
CA ALA A 71 3.60 -23.55 -17.28
C ALA A 71 4.19 -22.41 -16.43
N ILE A 72 3.42 -21.33 -16.22
CA ILE A 72 3.82 -20.22 -15.35
C ILE A 72 4.05 -20.69 -13.90
N ASN A 73 3.14 -21.54 -13.37
CA ASN A 73 3.27 -22.08 -12.02
C ASN A 73 4.52 -22.94 -11.86
N ILE A 74 4.80 -23.81 -12.84
CA ILE A 74 6.00 -24.68 -12.83
C ILE A 74 7.26 -23.82 -12.83
N ALA A 75 7.37 -22.88 -13.79
CA ALA A 75 8.53 -22.01 -13.91
C ALA A 75 8.76 -21.17 -12.63
N ARG A 76 7.69 -20.68 -12.00
CA ARG A 76 7.80 -19.94 -10.74
C ARG A 76 8.22 -20.83 -9.57
N ARG A 77 7.67 -22.05 -9.50
CA ARG A 77 8.05 -23.01 -8.46
C ARG A 77 9.54 -23.36 -8.53
N GLU A 78 10.06 -23.64 -9.72
CA GLU A 78 11.48 -23.92 -9.95
C GLU A 78 12.36 -22.71 -9.56
N ALA A 79 11.95 -21.50 -9.98
CA ALA A 79 12.68 -20.30 -9.63
C ALA A 79 12.72 -20.04 -8.11
N ILE A 80 11.62 -20.31 -7.38
CA ILE A 80 11.55 -20.16 -5.93
C ILE A 80 12.41 -21.25 -5.25
N LYS A 81 12.33 -22.51 -5.71
CA LYS A 81 13.17 -23.60 -5.17
C LYS A 81 14.65 -23.29 -5.36
N GLY A 82 15.05 -22.88 -6.56
CA GLY A 82 16.44 -22.52 -6.83
C GLY A 82 16.93 -21.34 -5.96
N PHE A 83 16.06 -20.39 -5.65
CA PHE A 83 16.39 -19.33 -4.69
C PHE A 83 16.46 -19.86 -3.26
N ALA A 84 15.54 -20.73 -2.84
CA ALA A 84 15.54 -21.32 -1.51
C ALA A 84 16.80 -22.18 -1.25
N GLU A 85 17.27 -22.93 -2.25
CA GLU A 85 18.52 -23.70 -2.14
C GLU A 85 19.75 -22.78 -1.96
N ARG A 86 19.81 -21.66 -2.68
CA ARG A 86 20.86 -20.64 -2.46
C ARG A 86 20.79 -20.06 -1.05
N VAL A 87 19.58 -19.73 -0.57
CA VAL A 87 19.39 -19.24 0.80
C VAL A 87 19.86 -20.27 1.84
N LYS A 88 19.60 -21.55 1.61
CA LYS A 88 20.08 -22.64 2.48
C LYS A 88 21.61 -22.75 2.46
N SER A 89 22.25 -22.65 1.30
CA SER A 89 23.73 -22.69 1.20
C SER A 89 24.39 -21.50 1.91
N GLU A 90 23.67 -20.39 2.09
CA GLU A 90 24.12 -19.20 2.81
C GLU A 90 23.71 -19.20 4.31
N GLY A 91 23.23 -20.34 4.81
CA GLY A 91 22.86 -20.52 6.23
C GLY A 91 21.46 -20.04 6.61
N GLY A 92 20.59 -19.81 5.63
CA GLY A 92 19.17 -19.57 5.84
C GLY A 92 18.33 -20.85 5.73
N ASP A 93 17.01 -20.69 5.72
CA ASP A 93 16.04 -21.76 5.51
C ASP A 93 14.95 -21.35 4.50
N LEU A 94 14.01 -22.26 4.20
CA LEU A 94 12.90 -21.97 3.30
C LEU A 94 12.02 -20.80 3.80
N VAL A 95 11.85 -20.66 5.12
CA VAL A 95 11.07 -19.54 5.70
C VAL A 95 11.76 -18.22 5.44
N ASP A 96 13.12 -18.16 5.54
CA ASP A 96 13.90 -16.98 5.19
C ASP A 96 13.76 -16.61 3.69
N ALA A 97 13.78 -17.63 2.80
CA ALA A 97 13.60 -17.41 1.37
C ALA A 97 12.20 -16.86 1.04
N LEU A 98 11.16 -17.46 1.62
CA LEU A 98 9.77 -17.00 1.40
C LEU A 98 9.50 -15.64 2.04
N GLU A 99 10.09 -15.32 3.21
CA GLU A 99 10.04 -13.97 3.80
C GLU A 99 10.70 -12.94 2.88
N ALA A 100 11.88 -13.27 2.35
CA ALA A 100 12.59 -12.39 1.41
C ALA A 100 11.76 -12.09 0.17
N LEU A 101 11.06 -13.08 -0.38
CA LEU A 101 10.19 -12.92 -1.54
C LEU A 101 8.88 -12.18 -1.23
N LEU A 102 8.31 -12.32 -0.03
CA LEU A 102 7.08 -11.62 0.37
C LEU A 102 7.34 -10.16 0.72
N VAL A 103 8.19 -9.91 1.69
CA VAL A 103 8.33 -8.57 2.32
C VAL A 103 9.76 -8.04 2.33
N GLY A 104 10.69 -8.76 1.73
CA GLY A 104 12.12 -8.48 1.85
C GLY A 104 12.70 -9.02 3.16
N SER A 105 13.96 -9.41 3.10
CA SER A 105 14.70 -9.88 4.26
C SER A 105 15.69 -8.81 4.70
N GLY A 106 15.87 -8.65 6.02
CA GLY A 106 17.04 -7.93 6.56
C GLY A 106 18.35 -8.68 6.28
N LYS A 107 18.28 -10.00 6.01
CA LYS A 107 19.42 -10.79 5.55
C LYS A 107 19.54 -10.64 4.03
N ARG A 108 20.74 -10.37 3.55
CA ARG A 108 21.01 -10.34 2.11
C ARG A 108 21.49 -11.70 1.66
N PHE A 109 20.68 -12.31 0.80
CA PHE A 109 21.05 -13.55 0.13
C PHE A 109 21.46 -13.25 -1.31
N THR A 110 22.45 -13.95 -1.80
CA THR A 110 22.90 -13.83 -3.20
C THR A 110 21.77 -14.19 -4.14
N GLY A 111 21.55 -13.38 -5.18
CA GLY A 111 20.44 -13.57 -6.10
C GLY A 111 19.07 -13.25 -5.49
N SER A 112 19.02 -12.49 -4.39
CA SER A 112 17.78 -11.96 -3.83
C SER A 112 17.04 -11.16 -4.91
N ARG A 113 15.78 -11.52 -5.13
CA ARG A 113 14.88 -10.83 -6.05
C ARG A 113 14.09 -9.76 -5.33
N GLU A 114 13.48 -8.88 -6.10
CA GLU A 114 12.52 -7.90 -5.60
C GLU A 114 11.38 -8.59 -4.86
N SER A 115 11.03 -8.10 -3.66
CA SER A 115 9.93 -8.66 -2.89
C SER A 115 8.56 -8.24 -3.45
N ALA A 116 7.53 -9.05 -3.23
CA ALA A 116 6.17 -8.71 -3.62
C ALA A 116 5.68 -7.38 -3.00
N SER A 117 6.11 -7.09 -1.77
CA SER A 117 5.80 -5.82 -1.11
C SER A 117 6.35 -4.62 -1.87
N ARG A 118 7.62 -4.70 -2.25
CA ARG A 118 8.30 -3.65 -3.00
C ARG A 118 7.71 -3.50 -4.39
N LEU A 119 7.54 -4.61 -5.11
CA LEU A 119 6.96 -4.64 -6.44
C LEU A 119 5.54 -4.04 -6.47
N SER A 120 4.73 -4.30 -5.44
CA SER A 120 3.42 -3.66 -5.29
C SER A 120 3.53 -2.14 -5.16
N GLY A 121 4.51 -1.64 -4.39
CA GLY A 121 4.79 -0.21 -4.26
C GLY A 121 5.21 0.42 -5.58
N SER A 122 6.14 -0.22 -6.31
CA SER A 122 6.63 0.23 -7.61
C SER A 122 5.51 0.32 -8.65
N LEU A 123 4.67 -0.72 -8.74
CA LEU A 123 3.54 -0.75 -9.66
C LEU A 123 2.50 0.35 -9.37
N LYS A 124 2.22 0.59 -8.09
CA LYS A 124 1.34 1.70 -7.68
C LYS A 124 1.91 3.05 -8.07
N ALA A 125 3.19 3.27 -7.79
CA ALA A 125 3.87 4.52 -8.11
C ALA A 125 3.91 4.76 -9.62
N LEU A 126 4.26 3.72 -10.40
CA LEU A 126 4.33 3.79 -11.85
C LEU A 126 2.94 4.08 -12.47
N TRP A 127 1.95 3.24 -12.20
CA TRP A 127 0.62 3.40 -12.81
C TRP A 127 -0.09 4.66 -12.33
N GLY A 128 0.04 4.98 -11.05
CA GLY A 128 -0.59 6.17 -10.48
C GLY A 128 0.11 7.45 -10.91
N GLY A 129 1.45 7.45 -11.05
CA GLY A 129 2.25 8.58 -11.52
C GLY A 129 1.91 8.93 -12.95
N SER A 130 1.97 7.94 -13.83
CA SER A 130 1.62 8.11 -15.23
C SER A 130 0.17 8.58 -15.40
N LEU A 131 -0.78 7.99 -14.67
CA LEU A 131 -2.18 8.42 -14.71
C LEU A 131 -2.34 9.88 -14.25
N ALA A 132 -1.70 10.27 -13.15
CA ALA A 132 -1.76 11.63 -12.65
C ALA A 132 -1.15 12.63 -13.63
N ASN A 133 -0.06 12.26 -14.29
CA ASN A 133 0.59 13.08 -15.31
C ASN A 133 -0.32 13.30 -16.53
N ASP A 134 -0.90 12.23 -17.07
CA ASP A 134 -1.81 12.31 -18.21
C ASP A 134 -3.05 13.17 -17.91
N LEU A 135 -3.64 13.02 -16.70
CA LEU A 135 -4.78 13.82 -16.27
C LEU A 135 -4.44 15.31 -16.10
N GLU A 136 -3.23 15.60 -15.63
CA GLU A 136 -2.81 17.01 -15.48
C GLU A 136 -2.50 17.65 -16.82
N GLN A 137 -1.78 16.98 -17.71
CA GLN A 137 -1.52 17.46 -19.08
C GLN A 137 -2.81 17.73 -19.83
N ALA A 138 -3.86 16.97 -19.54
CA ALA A 138 -5.21 17.18 -20.06
C ALA A 138 -6.01 18.27 -19.31
N GLY A 139 -5.48 18.86 -18.23
CA GLY A 139 -6.18 19.86 -17.41
C GLY A 139 -7.36 19.31 -16.60
N LEU A 140 -7.42 17.99 -16.38
CA LEU A 140 -8.60 17.30 -15.83
C LEU A 140 -8.58 17.14 -14.31
N ILE A 141 -7.43 17.28 -13.65
CA ILE A 141 -7.30 16.95 -12.20
C ILE A 141 -8.23 17.82 -11.35
N ASP A 142 -8.28 19.12 -11.61
CA ASP A 142 -9.11 20.02 -10.82
C ASP A 142 -10.61 19.80 -11.04
N LEU A 143 -11.03 19.47 -12.26
CA LEU A 143 -12.41 19.13 -12.57
C LEU A 143 -12.85 17.87 -11.83
N ILE A 144 -12.05 16.81 -11.91
CA ILE A 144 -12.32 15.52 -11.23
C ILE A 144 -12.37 15.68 -9.70
N LYS A 145 -11.53 16.56 -9.12
CA LYS A 145 -11.49 16.78 -7.67
C LYS A 145 -12.69 17.59 -7.15
N ARG A 146 -13.15 18.58 -7.92
CA ARG A 146 -14.12 19.59 -7.46
C ARG A 146 -15.55 19.24 -7.80
N ASP A 147 -15.75 18.55 -8.91
CA ASP A 147 -17.07 18.34 -9.47
C ASP A 147 -17.45 16.85 -9.47
N ARG A 148 -18.47 16.53 -8.68
CA ARG A 148 -19.02 15.19 -8.62
C ARG A 148 -19.82 14.84 -9.88
N ASP A 149 -20.54 15.81 -10.43
CA ASP A 149 -21.36 15.61 -11.62
C ASP A 149 -20.44 15.35 -12.82
N PHE A 150 -19.30 16.03 -12.92
CA PHE A 150 -18.27 15.71 -13.90
C PHE A 150 -17.76 14.26 -13.77
N SER A 151 -17.54 13.79 -12.55
CA SER A 151 -17.14 12.39 -12.32
C SER A 151 -18.19 11.38 -12.79
N ASP A 152 -19.47 11.69 -12.64
CA ASP A 152 -20.56 10.85 -13.13
C ASP A 152 -20.66 10.91 -14.67
N THR A 153 -20.44 12.07 -15.29
CA THR A 153 -20.34 12.26 -16.75
C THR A 153 -19.19 11.45 -17.35
N VAL A 154 -18.03 11.43 -16.68
CA VAL A 154 -16.89 10.58 -17.08
C VAL A 154 -17.25 9.08 -17.00
N MET A 155 -17.96 8.64 -15.95
CA MET A 155 -18.42 7.26 -15.85
C MET A 155 -19.38 6.89 -16.98
N GLU A 156 -20.27 7.81 -17.36
CA GLU A 156 -21.18 7.64 -18.50
C GLU A 156 -20.41 7.51 -19.82
N GLU A 157 -19.41 8.37 -20.06
CA GLU A 157 -18.55 8.31 -21.24
C GLU A 157 -17.69 7.03 -21.29
N MET A 158 -17.31 6.45 -20.15
CA MET A 158 -16.65 5.15 -20.12
C MET A 158 -17.55 4.00 -20.57
N ILE A 159 -18.85 4.06 -20.21
CA ILE A 159 -19.84 3.00 -20.51
C ILE A 159 -20.45 3.19 -21.90
N SER A 160 -20.78 4.44 -22.24
CA SER A 160 -21.40 4.79 -23.52
C SER A 160 -20.62 5.93 -24.17
N PRO A 161 -19.58 5.61 -24.95
CA PRO A 161 -18.70 6.60 -25.55
C PRO A 161 -19.44 7.60 -26.43
N ASN A 162 -19.13 8.88 -26.26
CA ASN A 162 -19.73 10.02 -26.98
C ASN A 162 -21.23 10.24 -26.70
N SER A 163 -21.75 9.74 -25.59
CA SER A 163 -23.17 9.92 -25.22
C SER A 163 -23.49 11.28 -24.61
N THR A 164 -22.53 11.87 -23.88
CA THR A 164 -22.75 13.11 -23.14
C THR A 164 -22.47 14.37 -23.95
N GLY A 165 -21.67 14.29 -25.01
CA GLY A 165 -21.18 15.43 -25.77
C GLY A 165 -20.08 16.24 -25.05
N ASP A 166 -19.69 15.89 -23.83
CA ASP A 166 -18.62 16.54 -23.06
C ASP A 166 -17.25 16.00 -23.48
N LYS A 167 -16.48 16.83 -24.19
CA LYS A 167 -15.14 16.45 -24.69
C LYS A 167 -14.14 16.20 -23.58
N MET A 168 -14.23 16.93 -22.45
CA MET A 168 -13.32 16.75 -21.31
C MET A 168 -13.63 15.44 -20.59
N ALA A 169 -14.90 15.12 -20.40
CA ALA A 169 -15.32 13.84 -19.82
C ALA A 169 -14.91 12.66 -20.72
N ARG A 170 -15.06 12.81 -22.05
CA ARG A 170 -14.61 11.81 -23.02
C ARG A 170 -13.09 11.58 -22.94
N GLN A 171 -12.30 12.64 -22.90
CA GLN A 171 -10.85 12.55 -22.76
C GLN A 171 -10.43 11.85 -21.45
N ALA A 172 -11.10 12.18 -20.33
CA ALA A 172 -10.88 11.49 -19.06
C ALA A 172 -11.22 10.01 -19.13
N ALA A 173 -12.36 9.66 -19.77
CA ALA A 173 -12.79 8.29 -19.96
C ALA A 173 -11.79 7.46 -20.79
N ASP A 174 -11.22 8.06 -21.84
CA ASP A 174 -10.20 7.42 -22.69
C ASP A 174 -8.91 7.17 -21.92
N ILE A 175 -8.46 8.13 -21.11
CA ILE A 175 -7.30 7.98 -20.24
C ILE A 175 -7.55 6.81 -19.27
N PHE A 176 -8.65 6.81 -18.52
CA PHE A 176 -8.95 5.75 -17.57
C PHE A 176 -9.05 4.37 -18.23
N SER A 177 -9.72 4.27 -19.38
CA SER A 177 -9.89 3.01 -20.10
C SER A 177 -8.56 2.43 -20.55
N ARG A 178 -7.63 3.27 -21.01
CA ARG A 178 -6.28 2.85 -21.41
C ARG A 178 -5.49 2.26 -20.23
N TYR A 179 -5.52 2.89 -19.05
CA TYR A 179 -4.84 2.37 -17.86
C TYR A 179 -5.47 1.08 -17.35
N LEU A 180 -6.80 0.97 -17.35
CA LEU A 180 -7.50 -0.25 -16.93
C LEU A 180 -7.19 -1.43 -17.85
N GLU A 181 -7.14 -1.19 -19.18
CA GLU A 181 -6.78 -2.21 -20.14
C GLU A 181 -5.31 -2.63 -20.03
N ASN A 182 -4.40 -1.71 -19.81
CA ASN A 182 -2.99 -2.04 -19.57
C ASN A 182 -2.82 -2.93 -18.32
N MET A 183 -3.49 -2.59 -17.21
CA MET A 183 -3.47 -3.43 -16.01
C MET A 183 -4.05 -4.83 -16.28
N ARG A 184 -5.14 -4.93 -17.06
CA ARG A 184 -5.73 -6.20 -17.42
C ARG A 184 -4.75 -7.08 -18.21
N ARG A 185 -4.07 -6.51 -19.20
CA ARG A 185 -3.07 -7.23 -20.00
C ARG A 185 -1.92 -7.74 -19.14
N GLN A 186 -1.36 -6.87 -18.30
CA GLN A 186 -0.26 -7.25 -17.40
C GLN A 186 -0.67 -8.36 -16.42
N LEU A 187 -1.88 -8.31 -15.84
CA LEU A 187 -2.37 -9.41 -15.00
C LEU A 187 -2.47 -10.71 -15.78
N ASN A 188 -2.96 -10.66 -17.04
CA ASN A 188 -3.08 -11.82 -17.89
C ASN A 188 -1.72 -12.41 -18.28
N GLU A 189 -0.69 -11.60 -18.49
CA GLU A 189 0.69 -12.07 -18.72
C GLU A 189 1.20 -12.99 -17.63
N TYR A 190 0.83 -12.72 -16.39
CA TYR A 190 1.24 -13.50 -15.21
C TYR A 190 0.22 -14.55 -14.77
N GLY A 191 -0.71 -14.91 -15.66
CA GLY A 191 -1.58 -16.07 -15.47
C GLY A 191 -2.97 -15.77 -14.92
N ALA A 192 -3.42 -14.51 -14.95
CA ALA A 192 -4.84 -14.22 -14.86
C ALA A 192 -5.56 -14.62 -16.15
N ASP A 193 -6.87 -14.75 -16.08
CA ASP A 193 -7.75 -14.98 -17.24
C ASP A 193 -8.91 -13.97 -17.15
N ILE A 194 -8.55 -12.69 -17.37
CA ILE A 194 -9.51 -11.58 -17.33
C ILE A 194 -9.94 -11.28 -18.76
N GLY A 195 -11.21 -11.56 -19.07
CA GLY A 195 -11.81 -11.21 -20.35
C GLY A 195 -11.76 -9.69 -20.60
N LYS A 196 -11.66 -9.29 -21.86
CA LYS A 196 -11.84 -7.89 -22.24
C LYS A 196 -13.33 -7.58 -22.22
N LEU A 197 -13.69 -6.53 -21.50
CA LEU A 197 -15.02 -5.96 -21.51
C LEU A 197 -14.93 -4.58 -22.18
N ASP A 198 -15.57 -4.44 -23.32
CA ASP A 198 -15.65 -3.15 -23.99
C ASP A 198 -16.49 -2.19 -23.13
N ASN A 199 -16.10 -0.92 -23.15
CA ASN A 199 -16.77 0.13 -22.37
C ASN A 199 -16.83 -0.17 -20.87
N TYR A 200 -15.69 -0.63 -20.31
CA TYR A 200 -15.59 -0.97 -18.89
C TYR A 200 -15.41 0.26 -18.00
N ALA A 201 -16.34 0.50 -17.08
CA ALA A 201 -16.15 1.40 -15.96
C ALA A 201 -16.09 0.61 -14.64
N PRO A 202 -15.10 0.85 -13.73
CA PRO A 202 -15.03 0.15 -12.46
C PRO A 202 -16.20 0.57 -11.57
N GLN A 203 -16.83 -0.42 -10.92
CA GLN A 203 -17.89 -0.18 -9.95
C GLN A 203 -17.36 -0.24 -8.54
N SER A 204 -17.89 0.63 -7.69
CA SER A 204 -17.66 0.61 -6.26
C SER A 204 -18.97 0.34 -5.52
N HIS A 205 -18.87 -0.26 -4.32
CA HIS A 205 -20.02 -0.59 -3.49
C HIS A 205 -19.79 -0.06 -2.08
N ASP A 206 -20.76 0.73 -1.55
CA ASP A 206 -20.78 1.14 -0.16
C ASP A 206 -21.68 0.17 0.64
N SER A 207 -21.04 -0.77 1.32
CA SER A 207 -21.73 -1.78 2.12
C SER A 207 -22.61 -1.19 3.23
N LEU A 208 -22.36 0.05 3.70
CA LEU A 208 -23.24 0.73 4.67
C LEU A 208 -24.52 1.25 4.03
N LYS A 209 -24.41 1.90 2.88
CA LYS A 209 -25.59 2.34 2.14
C LYS A 209 -26.46 1.14 1.77
N MET A 210 -25.84 0.03 1.35
CA MET A 210 -26.55 -1.21 1.05
C MET A 210 -27.24 -1.80 2.27
N ARG A 211 -26.55 -1.91 3.42
CA ARG A 211 -27.16 -2.40 4.67
C ARG A 211 -28.29 -1.51 5.15
N LYS A 212 -28.16 -0.19 5.03
CA LYS A 212 -29.21 0.76 5.41
C LYS A 212 -30.46 0.61 4.56
N ALA A 213 -30.30 0.31 3.27
CA ALA A 213 -31.41 0.04 2.37
C ALA A 213 -32.06 -1.34 2.65
N GLY A 214 -31.26 -2.32 3.04
CA GLY A 214 -31.66 -3.71 3.22
C GLY A 214 -31.61 -4.51 1.93
N GLU A 215 -31.53 -5.86 2.07
CA GLU A 215 -31.38 -6.78 0.94
C GLU A 215 -32.54 -6.67 -0.06
N ALA A 216 -33.76 -6.74 0.41
CA ALA A 216 -34.95 -6.72 -0.44
C ALA A 216 -35.06 -5.42 -1.27
N ALA A 217 -34.78 -4.26 -0.67
CA ALA A 217 -34.80 -2.98 -1.36
C ALA A 217 -33.67 -2.87 -2.37
N TRP A 218 -32.46 -3.36 -2.04
CA TRP A 218 -31.32 -3.37 -2.94
C TRP A 218 -31.55 -4.31 -4.12
N VAL A 219 -32.02 -5.53 -3.87
CA VAL A 219 -32.34 -6.50 -4.92
C VAL A 219 -33.38 -5.93 -5.89
N LYS A 220 -34.48 -5.36 -5.37
CA LYS A 220 -35.51 -4.73 -6.21
C LYS A 220 -34.93 -3.61 -7.06
N TYR A 221 -34.14 -2.73 -6.45
CA TYR A 221 -33.53 -1.59 -7.15
C TYR A 221 -32.62 -2.03 -8.30
N VAL A 222 -31.76 -3.01 -8.02
CA VAL A 222 -30.80 -3.54 -9.02
C VAL A 222 -31.50 -4.34 -10.09
N TYR A 223 -32.52 -5.15 -9.71
CA TYR A 223 -33.29 -5.98 -10.63
C TYR A 223 -33.88 -5.19 -11.81
N GLU A 224 -34.41 -4.00 -11.57
CA GLU A 224 -35.03 -3.13 -12.58
C GLU A 224 -34.02 -2.48 -13.53
N ARG A 225 -32.72 -2.52 -13.18
CA ARG A 225 -31.63 -1.78 -13.88
C ARG A 225 -30.60 -2.66 -14.56
N LEU A 226 -30.73 -3.98 -14.43
CA LEU A 226 -29.80 -4.92 -15.05
C LEU A 226 -30.16 -5.25 -16.50
N ASP A 227 -29.12 -5.52 -17.27
CA ASP A 227 -29.18 -6.29 -18.50
C ASP A 227 -29.21 -7.78 -18.13
N TRP A 228 -30.38 -8.37 -18.27
CA TRP A 228 -30.64 -9.73 -17.82
C TRP A 228 -29.92 -10.76 -18.66
N GLU A 229 -29.90 -10.58 -19.97
CA GLU A 229 -29.25 -11.53 -20.90
C GLU A 229 -27.77 -11.63 -20.65
N ARG A 230 -27.13 -10.51 -20.24
CA ARG A 230 -25.68 -10.48 -19.93
C ARG A 230 -25.38 -10.86 -18.48
N THR A 231 -26.29 -10.59 -17.54
CA THR A 231 -26.03 -10.82 -16.10
C THR A 231 -26.35 -12.26 -15.71
N PHE A 232 -27.48 -12.79 -16.17
CA PHE A 232 -27.96 -14.13 -15.85
C PHE A 232 -28.64 -14.78 -17.08
N PRO A 233 -27.85 -15.19 -18.09
CA PRO A 233 -28.37 -15.56 -19.42
C PRO A 233 -29.38 -16.71 -19.41
N ASP A 234 -29.42 -17.55 -18.39
CA ASP A 234 -30.28 -18.74 -18.34
C ASP A 234 -31.13 -18.82 -17.05
N ALA A 235 -31.26 -17.72 -16.29
CA ALA A 235 -31.96 -17.73 -15.02
C ALA A 235 -33.39 -17.26 -15.17
N ASP A 236 -34.30 -18.01 -14.58
CA ASP A 236 -35.68 -17.54 -14.33
C ASP A 236 -35.66 -16.37 -13.30
N PRO A 237 -36.74 -15.55 -13.25
CA PRO A 237 -36.79 -14.39 -12.38
C PRO A 237 -36.56 -14.68 -10.89
N GLN A 238 -36.98 -15.85 -10.41
CA GLN A 238 -36.85 -16.22 -9.00
C GLN A 238 -35.42 -16.64 -8.67
N SER A 239 -34.78 -17.42 -9.53
CA SER A 239 -33.37 -17.81 -9.43
C SER A 239 -32.44 -16.59 -9.55
N ALA A 240 -32.77 -15.64 -10.42
CA ALA A 240 -32.04 -14.39 -10.58
C ALA A 240 -32.11 -13.48 -9.33
N ALA A 241 -33.31 -13.36 -8.74
CA ALA A 241 -33.45 -12.60 -7.50
C ALA A 241 -32.71 -13.25 -6.33
N HIS A 242 -32.69 -14.59 -6.25
CA HIS A 242 -31.89 -15.30 -5.25
C HIS A 242 -30.37 -15.08 -5.45
N ALA A 243 -29.88 -15.17 -6.67
CA ALA A 243 -28.47 -14.88 -7.00
C ALA A 243 -28.08 -13.44 -6.66
N LEU A 244 -28.96 -12.46 -6.87
CA LEU A 244 -28.73 -11.07 -6.43
C LEU A 244 -28.67 -10.97 -4.90
N GLY A 245 -29.48 -11.74 -4.16
CA GLY A 245 -29.38 -11.82 -2.71
C GLY A 245 -28.01 -12.33 -2.25
N GLU A 246 -27.46 -13.37 -2.91
CA GLU A 246 -26.10 -13.84 -2.64
C GLU A 246 -25.04 -12.78 -2.97
N VAL A 247 -25.18 -12.06 -4.08
CA VAL A 247 -24.29 -10.94 -4.43
C VAL A 247 -24.32 -9.85 -3.36
N TYR A 248 -25.53 -9.48 -2.89
CA TYR A 248 -25.71 -8.52 -1.80
C TYR A 248 -24.98 -8.97 -0.54
N GLN A 249 -25.19 -10.22 -0.10
CA GLN A 249 -24.54 -10.76 1.09
C GLN A 249 -23.01 -10.79 0.95
N ASN A 250 -22.50 -11.19 -0.22
CA ASN A 250 -21.06 -11.20 -0.49
C ASN A 250 -20.44 -9.80 -0.41
N ILE A 251 -21.12 -8.77 -0.90
CA ILE A 251 -20.64 -7.38 -0.83
C ILE A 251 -20.71 -6.86 0.60
N VAL A 252 -21.83 -7.08 1.27
CA VAL A 252 -22.12 -6.52 2.59
C VAL A 252 -21.29 -7.16 3.69
N THR A 253 -21.03 -8.46 3.60
CA THR A 253 -20.23 -9.19 4.59
C THR A 253 -18.73 -9.20 4.27
N GLY A 254 -18.35 -8.89 3.03
CA GLY A 254 -16.98 -9.05 2.54
C GLY A 254 -16.52 -10.51 2.43
N VAL A 255 -17.40 -11.45 2.76
CA VAL A 255 -17.14 -12.90 2.74
C VAL A 255 -17.80 -13.51 1.51
N ARG A 256 -17.02 -13.91 0.53
CA ARG A 256 -17.54 -14.63 -0.63
C ARG A 256 -18.00 -16.03 -0.22
N GLY A 257 -19.25 -16.35 -0.54
CA GLY A 257 -19.85 -17.67 -0.26
C GLY A 257 -20.36 -17.85 1.18
N ALA A 258 -20.69 -16.75 1.90
CA ALA A 258 -21.28 -16.83 3.25
C ALA A 258 -22.61 -17.60 3.28
N THR A 259 -23.33 -17.64 2.17
CA THR A 259 -24.63 -18.32 2.01
C THR A 259 -24.59 -19.55 1.13
N ALA A 260 -23.44 -19.88 0.52
CA ALA A 260 -23.35 -21.14 -0.21
C ALA A 260 -23.62 -22.30 0.77
N PRO A 261 -24.62 -23.17 0.51
CA PRO A 261 -24.83 -24.34 1.34
C PRO A 261 -23.51 -25.09 1.41
N LYS A 262 -23.16 -25.61 2.61
CA LYS A 262 -21.97 -26.41 2.90
C LYS A 262 -21.98 -27.72 2.07
N ARG A 263 -22.10 -27.66 0.76
CA ARG A 263 -21.62 -28.70 -0.11
C ARG A 263 -20.09 -28.56 -0.13
N ARG A 264 -19.44 -29.26 0.81
CA ARG A 264 -18.07 -29.65 0.68
C ARG A 264 -17.94 -30.46 -0.61
N ASN A 265 -17.80 -29.77 -1.71
CA ASN A 265 -17.13 -30.37 -2.85
C ASN A 265 -15.69 -30.56 -2.42
N VAL A 266 -15.27 -31.81 -2.40
CA VAL A 266 -13.90 -32.25 -2.07
C VAL A 266 -12.85 -31.59 -2.97
N PHE A 267 -13.27 -30.79 -3.94
CA PHE A 267 -12.49 -29.99 -4.88
C PHE A 267 -12.54 -28.46 -4.64
N ASP A 268 -12.89 -28.00 -3.45
CA ASP A 268 -12.59 -26.61 -3.07
C ASP A 268 -11.09 -26.48 -2.89
N ALA A 269 -10.39 -26.42 -4.04
CA ALA A 269 -9.00 -26.01 -4.10
C ALA A 269 -8.88 -24.64 -3.43
N PRO A 270 -7.81 -24.40 -2.65
CA PRO A 270 -7.57 -23.11 -2.02
C PRO A 270 -7.74 -22.01 -3.05
N ARG A 271 -8.46 -20.94 -2.68
CA ARG A 271 -8.93 -19.86 -3.56
C ARG A 271 -7.83 -19.39 -4.51
N ASN A 272 -7.94 -19.75 -5.77
CA ASN A 272 -6.98 -19.36 -6.79
C ASN A 272 -7.12 -17.85 -7.04
N LEU A 273 -6.08 -17.08 -6.79
CA LEU A 273 -6.06 -15.64 -7.01
C LEU A 273 -6.35 -15.33 -8.49
N ALA A 274 -5.74 -16.07 -9.41
CA ALA A 274 -5.98 -15.92 -10.86
C ALA A 274 -7.44 -16.19 -11.21
N ALA A 275 -8.04 -17.27 -10.68
CA ALA A 275 -9.45 -17.58 -10.91
C ALA A 275 -10.39 -16.54 -10.29
N SER A 276 -10.00 -15.91 -9.17
CA SER A 276 -10.78 -14.82 -8.58
C SER A 276 -10.77 -13.55 -9.43
N LEU A 277 -9.75 -13.37 -10.27
CA LEU A 277 -9.62 -12.25 -11.20
C LEU A 277 -10.39 -12.50 -12.51
N GLY A 278 -10.47 -13.77 -12.95
CA GLY A 278 -11.17 -14.18 -14.17
C GLY A 278 -12.68 -14.24 -14.02
N LYS A 279 -13.25 -14.09 -12.82
CA LYS A 279 -14.69 -14.02 -12.67
C LYS A 279 -15.19 -12.74 -13.32
N GLU A 280 -16.04 -12.91 -14.31
CA GLU A 280 -16.72 -11.86 -15.03
C GLU A 280 -17.49 -10.95 -14.05
N ARG A 281 -17.69 -9.70 -14.44
CA ARG A 281 -18.55 -8.76 -13.74
C ARG A 281 -19.95 -9.39 -13.60
N VAL A 282 -20.40 -9.55 -12.38
CA VAL A 282 -21.70 -10.16 -12.13
C VAL A 282 -22.84 -9.23 -12.53
N LEU A 283 -22.71 -7.92 -12.28
CA LEU A 283 -23.76 -6.95 -12.53
C LEU A 283 -23.51 -6.19 -13.83
N HIS A 284 -24.27 -6.45 -14.87
CA HIS A 284 -24.30 -5.66 -16.10
C HIS A 284 -25.54 -4.79 -16.09
N PHE A 285 -25.37 -3.46 -16.08
CA PHE A 285 -26.48 -2.52 -16.16
C PHE A 285 -26.95 -2.37 -17.60
N LYS A 286 -28.25 -2.14 -17.78
CA LYS A 286 -28.90 -2.03 -19.10
C LYS A 286 -28.41 -0.81 -19.90
N ASP A 287 -28.02 0.25 -19.19
CA ASP A 287 -27.54 1.51 -19.77
C ASP A 287 -26.59 2.24 -18.81
N ALA A 288 -25.89 3.24 -19.32
CA ALA A 288 -24.94 4.04 -18.55
C ALA A 288 -25.60 4.80 -17.41
N GLN A 289 -26.79 5.34 -17.63
CA GLN A 289 -27.55 6.08 -16.63
C GLN A 289 -27.87 5.20 -15.42
N SER A 290 -28.35 3.97 -15.65
CA SER A 290 -28.61 2.99 -14.57
C SER A 290 -27.36 2.67 -13.75
N ALA A 291 -26.20 2.60 -14.38
CA ALA A 291 -24.92 2.39 -13.71
C ALA A 291 -24.51 3.61 -12.87
N VAL A 292 -24.67 4.83 -13.40
CA VAL A 292 -24.39 6.08 -12.68
C VAL A 292 -25.33 6.25 -11.48
N GLU A 293 -26.63 6.02 -11.68
CA GLU A 293 -27.62 6.07 -10.59
C GLU A 293 -27.30 5.06 -9.47
N TYR A 294 -26.89 3.85 -9.85
CA TYR A 294 -26.42 2.84 -8.88
C TYR A 294 -25.19 3.33 -8.11
N ASN A 295 -24.20 3.90 -8.81
CA ASN A 295 -22.99 4.42 -8.16
C ASN A 295 -23.32 5.58 -7.20
N ARG A 296 -24.27 6.45 -7.54
CA ARG A 296 -24.76 7.51 -6.64
C ARG A 296 -25.45 6.95 -5.41
N MET A 297 -26.32 5.95 -5.58
CA MET A 297 -27.11 5.36 -4.52
C MET A 297 -26.27 4.44 -3.61
N PHE A 298 -25.49 3.55 -4.20
CA PHE A 298 -24.79 2.47 -3.50
C PHE A 298 -23.28 2.46 -3.69
N GLY A 299 -22.73 3.38 -4.48
CA GLY A 299 -21.28 3.52 -4.67
C GLY A 299 -20.58 4.24 -3.53
N THR A 300 -19.26 4.07 -3.43
CA THR A 300 -18.40 4.68 -2.41
C THR A 300 -17.99 6.12 -2.73
N GLY A 301 -18.00 6.52 -4.00
CA GLY A 301 -17.52 7.85 -4.37
C GLY A 301 -17.50 8.11 -5.87
N SER A 302 -16.53 8.87 -6.31
CA SER A 302 -16.33 9.23 -7.70
C SER A 302 -15.71 8.08 -8.51
N VAL A 303 -15.80 8.17 -9.84
CA VAL A 303 -15.17 7.20 -10.75
C VAL A 303 -13.66 7.14 -10.57
N ILE A 304 -13.01 8.28 -10.27
CA ILE A 304 -11.56 8.29 -10.01
C ILE A 304 -11.20 7.47 -8.78
N GLN A 305 -12.01 7.56 -7.71
CA GLN A 305 -11.81 6.71 -6.53
C GLN A 305 -11.86 5.23 -6.91
N ALA A 306 -12.84 4.82 -7.71
CA ALA A 306 -12.96 3.44 -8.17
C ALA A 306 -11.77 3.00 -9.04
N VAL A 307 -11.24 3.88 -9.90
CA VAL A 307 -10.03 3.63 -10.71
C VAL A 307 -8.80 3.47 -9.81
N LEU A 308 -8.62 4.36 -8.84
CA LEU A 308 -7.49 4.31 -7.92
C LEU A 308 -7.51 3.05 -7.04
N ASP A 309 -8.68 2.68 -6.51
CA ASP A 309 -8.86 1.42 -5.78
C ASP A 309 -8.55 0.20 -6.66
N ARG A 310 -8.85 0.30 -7.96
CA ARG A 310 -8.49 -0.74 -8.92
C ARG A 310 -6.98 -0.82 -9.13
N ILE A 311 -6.28 0.32 -9.23
CA ILE A 311 -4.81 0.39 -9.32
C ILE A 311 -4.18 -0.30 -8.11
N ASP A 312 -4.57 0.08 -6.89
CA ASP A 312 -4.03 -0.51 -5.66
C ASP A 312 -4.22 -2.03 -5.62
N ARG A 313 -5.45 -2.49 -5.85
CA ARG A 313 -5.76 -3.92 -5.85
C ARG A 313 -5.03 -4.70 -6.95
N SER A 314 -4.95 -4.13 -8.15
CA SER A 314 -4.26 -4.77 -9.27
C SER A 314 -2.75 -4.83 -9.04
N ALA A 315 -2.14 -3.78 -8.49
CA ALA A 315 -0.71 -3.75 -8.17
C ALA A 315 -0.34 -4.81 -7.13
N ARG A 316 -1.11 -4.95 -6.05
CA ARG A 316 -0.90 -5.99 -5.03
C ARG A 316 -1.01 -7.40 -5.62
N ARG A 317 -2.03 -7.63 -6.44
CA ARG A 317 -2.29 -8.93 -7.07
C ARG A 317 -1.22 -9.28 -8.09
N LEU A 318 -0.86 -8.33 -8.96
CA LEU A 318 0.19 -8.52 -9.95
C LEU A 318 1.53 -8.81 -9.27
N ALA A 319 1.89 -8.07 -8.23
CA ALA A 319 3.11 -8.30 -7.47
C ALA A 319 3.18 -9.72 -6.87
N LEU A 320 2.09 -10.18 -6.26
CA LEU A 320 2.00 -11.55 -5.74
C LEU A 320 2.08 -12.59 -6.85
N MET A 321 1.44 -12.36 -8.01
CA MET A 321 1.47 -13.29 -9.15
C MET A 321 2.83 -13.29 -9.84
N GLN A 322 3.48 -12.16 -9.98
CA GLN A 322 4.84 -12.07 -10.51
C GLN A 322 5.85 -12.83 -9.64
N THR A 323 5.65 -12.81 -8.33
CA THR A 323 6.58 -13.45 -7.38
C THR A 323 6.29 -14.94 -7.21
N PHE A 324 5.03 -15.32 -7.00
CA PHE A 324 4.63 -16.68 -6.60
C PHE A 324 3.80 -17.43 -7.67
N GLY A 325 3.53 -16.80 -8.80
CA GLY A 325 2.67 -17.38 -9.83
C GLY A 325 1.17 -17.12 -9.60
N PRO A 326 0.31 -17.69 -10.45
CA PRO A 326 -1.14 -17.43 -10.45
C PRO A 326 -1.88 -17.76 -9.16
N ASN A 327 -1.34 -18.68 -8.35
CA ASN A 327 -1.90 -19.07 -7.05
C ASN A 327 -0.88 -18.93 -5.93
N PRO A 328 -0.59 -17.69 -5.45
CA PRO A 328 0.47 -17.42 -4.48
C PRO A 328 0.29 -18.17 -3.16
N GLU A 329 -0.93 -18.21 -2.60
CA GLU A 329 -1.21 -18.90 -1.33
C GLU A 329 -0.90 -20.39 -1.43
N ASN A 330 -1.39 -21.05 -2.49
CA ASN A 330 -1.14 -22.47 -2.69
C ASN A 330 0.34 -22.75 -2.96
N MET A 331 1.03 -21.89 -3.70
CA MET A 331 2.46 -22.02 -3.95
C MET A 331 3.25 -22.03 -2.64
N ILE A 332 3.03 -21.05 -1.77
CA ILE A 332 3.70 -20.94 -0.47
C ILE A 332 3.41 -22.17 0.38
N ARG A 333 2.14 -22.55 0.51
CA ARG A 333 1.73 -23.70 1.34
C ARG A 333 2.27 -25.02 0.82
N SER A 334 2.25 -25.21 -0.50
CA SER A 334 2.80 -26.46 -1.09
C SER A 334 4.29 -26.61 -0.89
N LEU A 335 5.06 -25.50 -1.00
CA LEU A 335 6.50 -25.52 -0.73
C LEU A 335 6.80 -25.82 0.75
N LEU A 336 6.07 -25.22 1.69
CA LEU A 336 6.21 -25.50 3.12
C LEU A 336 5.86 -26.94 3.45
N ASN A 337 4.77 -27.48 2.87
CA ASN A 337 4.35 -28.86 3.11
C ASN A 337 5.36 -29.86 2.56
N GLU A 338 5.90 -29.62 1.36
CA GLU A 338 6.93 -30.46 0.75
C GLU A 338 8.21 -30.49 1.60
N GLU A 339 8.67 -29.32 2.08
CA GLU A 339 9.83 -29.22 2.97
C GLU A 339 9.59 -29.95 4.29
N MET A 340 8.41 -29.79 4.90
CA MET A 340 8.05 -30.50 6.14
C MET A 340 8.00 -32.01 5.94
N GLN A 341 7.50 -32.47 4.80
CA GLN A 341 7.44 -33.88 4.50
C GLN A 341 8.84 -34.45 4.28
N GLY A 342 9.69 -33.78 3.51
CA GLY A 342 11.08 -34.20 3.30
C GLY A 342 11.89 -34.29 4.59
N ILE A 343 11.70 -33.35 5.54
CA ILE A 343 12.34 -33.38 6.86
C ILE A 343 11.81 -34.55 7.69
N ARG A 344 10.49 -34.77 7.69
CA ARG A 344 9.86 -35.89 8.43
C ARG A 344 10.39 -37.23 7.95
N ASP A 345 10.49 -37.42 6.64
CA ASP A 345 10.97 -38.64 6.01
C ASP A 345 12.46 -38.88 6.30
N ALA A 346 13.25 -37.80 6.45
CA ALA A 346 14.68 -37.88 6.70
C ALA A 346 15.05 -37.95 8.18
N HIS A 347 14.40 -37.19 9.07
CA HIS A 347 14.89 -36.92 10.43
C HIS A 347 13.81 -36.97 11.52
N GLY A 348 12.55 -37.17 11.21
CA GLY A 348 11.45 -37.35 12.17
C GLY A 348 10.91 -36.08 12.85
N ASN A 349 11.72 -35.04 13.07
CA ASN A 349 11.30 -33.81 13.78
C ASN A 349 11.30 -32.60 12.89
N ILE A 350 10.12 -31.96 12.75
CA ILE A 350 9.96 -30.73 12.00
C ILE A 350 10.29 -29.52 12.89
N PRO A 351 11.16 -28.60 12.46
CA PRO A 351 11.45 -27.40 13.23
C PRO A 351 10.18 -26.55 13.48
N ASP A 352 10.03 -26.06 14.71
CA ASP A 352 8.91 -25.19 15.13
C ASP A 352 8.74 -23.97 14.24
N ARG A 353 9.83 -23.38 13.77
CA ARG A 353 9.83 -22.23 12.87
C ARG A 353 9.14 -22.55 11.55
N LEU A 354 9.36 -23.74 11.00
CA LEU A 354 8.76 -24.17 9.74
C LEU A 354 7.29 -24.54 9.93
N SER A 355 6.97 -25.33 10.96
CA SER A 355 5.61 -25.77 11.24
C SER A 355 4.66 -24.62 11.63
N LYS A 356 5.19 -23.56 12.26
CA LYS A 356 4.47 -22.37 12.66
C LYS A 356 4.51 -21.25 11.62
N ALA A 357 5.20 -21.43 10.50
CA ALA A 357 5.31 -20.40 9.46
C ALA A 357 3.98 -20.07 8.79
N TRP A 358 3.16 -21.13 8.58
CA TRP A 358 1.80 -21.01 8.07
C TRP A 358 0.94 -22.13 8.62
N THR A 359 -0.02 -21.80 9.48
CA THR A 359 -0.96 -22.77 10.07
C THR A 359 -2.39 -22.52 9.56
N GLY A 360 -3.27 -23.50 9.68
CA GLY A 360 -4.65 -23.63 9.18
C GLY A 360 -5.33 -22.33 8.72
N ASP A 361 -5.85 -21.52 9.64
CA ASP A 361 -6.64 -20.31 9.34
C ASP A 361 -5.77 -19.07 9.06
N LYS A 362 -4.75 -19.20 8.19
CA LYS A 362 -3.82 -18.11 7.83
C LYS A 362 -3.17 -17.47 9.07
N ASN A 363 -2.79 -18.29 10.04
CA ASN A 363 -1.97 -17.88 11.16
C ASN A 363 -0.49 -18.23 10.89
N GLY A 364 0.43 -17.54 11.56
CA GLY A 364 1.86 -17.70 11.39
C GLY A 364 2.50 -16.56 10.61
N LYS A 365 3.82 -16.47 10.71
CA LYS A 365 4.58 -15.31 10.22
C LYS A 365 4.40 -15.03 8.73
N LEU A 366 4.52 -16.06 7.88
CA LEU A 366 4.37 -15.89 6.43
C LEU A 366 2.91 -15.63 6.03
N ALA A 367 1.97 -16.25 6.74
CA ALA A 367 0.54 -15.98 6.53
C ALA A 367 0.19 -14.53 6.85
N HIS A 368 0.71 -13.96 7.94
CA HIS A 368 0.50 -12.56 8.28
C HIS A 368 1.07 -11.61 7.22
N TYR A 369 2.25 -11.91 6.65
CA TYR A 369 2.80 -11.14 5.53
C TYR A 369 1.93 -11.22 4.29
N TYR A 370 1.44 -12.42 3.97
CA TYR A 370 0.53 -12.59 2.85
C TYR A 370 -0.78 -11.81 3.03
N LEU A 371 -1.40 -11.86 4.23
CA LEU A 371 -2.61 -11.11 4.56
C LEU A 371 -2.40 -9.60 4.44
N ALA A 372 -1.24 -9.09 4.87
CA ALA A 372 -0.91 -7.68 4.74
C ALA A 372 -0.73 -7.25 3.28
N LEU A 373 -0.11 -8.11 2.44
CA LEU A 373 0.12 -7.85 1.02
C LEU A 373 -1.15 -8.00 0.19
N SER A 374 -1.96 -9.02 0.43
CA SER A 374 -3.21 -9.24 -0.30
C SER A 374 -4.27 -8.17 0.01
N GLY A 375 -4.13 -7.45 1.13
CA GLY A 375 -5.11 -6.50 1.65
C GLY A 375 -6.21 -7.15 2.50
N GLU A 376 -6.19 -8.47 2.65
CA GLU A 376 -7.17 -9.20 3.46
C GLU A 376 -7.14 -8.81 4.95
N MET A 377 -5.96 -8.37 5.46
CA MET A 377 -5.80 -7.88 6.83
C MET A 377 -6.70 -6.66 7.14
N GLY A 378 -6.99 -5.84 6.14
CA GLY A 378 -7.86 -4.66 6.25
C GLY A 378 -9.36 -4.98 6.16
N THR A 379 -9.75 -6.21 5.77
CA THR A 379 -11.16 -6.57 5.59
C THR A 379 -11.87 -6.72 6.94
N PRO A 380 -12.88 -5.90 7.25
CA PRO A 380 -13.54 -5.93 8.56
C PRO A 380 -14.41 -7.18 8.73
N GLU A 381 -14.39 -7.78 9.91
CA GLU A 381 -15.30 -8.83 10.30
C GLU A 381 -16.65 -8.25 10.75
N ASN A 382 -16.60 -7.17 11.54
CA ASN A 382 -17.77 -6.36 11.88
C ASN A 382 -17.57 -4.93 11.38
N LEU A 383 -18.24 -4.57 10.29
CA LEU A 383 -18.07 -3.28 9.64
C LEU A 383 -18.51 -2.10 10.54
N THR A 384 -19.59 -2.26 11.32
CA THR A 384 -20.07 -1.18 12.19
C THR A 384 -19.07 -0.91 13.33
N GLY A 385 -18.60 -1.97 13.99
CA GLY A 385 -17.56 -1.86 15.03
C GLY A 385 -16.26 -1.26 14.47
N ALA A 386 -15.81 -1.74 13.32
CA ALA A 386 -14.64 -1.21 12.63
C ALA A 386 -14.77 0.29 12.33
N ARG A 387 -15.93 0.75 11.85
CA ARG A 387 -16.17 2.19 11.54
C ARG A 387 -16.21 3.07 12.78
N ILE A 388 -16.84 2.62 13.85
CA ILE A 388 -16.85 3.38 15.12
C ILE A 388 -15.42 3.51 15.66
N ALA A 389 -14.69 2.41 15.71
CA ALA A 389 -13.31 2.40 16.18
C ALA A 389 -12.37 3.22 15.27
N ALA A 390 -12.56 3.13 13.96
CA ALA A 390 -11.81 3.92 12.98
C ALA A 390 -12.10 5.42 13.12
N PHE A 391 -13.37 5.81 13.33
CA PHE A 391 -13.73 7.19 13.60
C PHE A 391 -13.08 7.70 14.90
N ALA A 392 -13.09 6.90 15.97
CA ALA A 392 -12.41 7.26 17.22
C ALA A 392 -10.90 7.45 17.01
N ARG A 393 -10.23 6.56 16.24
CA ARG A 393 -8.81 6.72 15.90
C ARG A 393 -8.56 7.95 15.04
N ALA A 394 -9.42 8.25 14.06
CA ALA A 394 -9.32 9.44 13.24
C ALA A 394 -9.45 10.72 14.07
N LEU A 395 -10.41 10.77 14.98
CA LEU A 395 -10.61 11.88 15.91
C LEU A 395 -9.36 12.10 16.79
N MET A 396 -8.82 11.02 17.37
CA MET A 396 -7.59 11.07 18.17
C MET A 396 -6.39 11.50 17.32
N SER A 397 -6.29 11.07 16.06
CA SER A 397 -5.22 11.51 15.17
C SER A 397 -5.28 13.01 14.91
N MET A 398 -6.45 13.56 14.62
CA MET A 398 -6.64 14.99 14.45
C MET A 398 -6.41 15.77 15.76
N ALA A 399 -6.78 15.21 16.90
CA ALA A 399 -6.58 15.85 18.21
C ALA A 399 -5.11 15.86 18.67
N LYS A 400 -4.35 14.80 18.37
CA LYS A 400 -2.98 14.63 18.94
C LYS A 400 -1.87 15.02 17.95
N LEU A 401 -2.11 14.98 16.65
CA LEU A 401 -1.07 15.22 15.63
C LEU A 401 -0.95 16.66 15.14
N GLY A 402 -1.64 17.63 15.76
CA GLY A 402 -1.56 19.04 15.38
C GLY A 402 -0.15 19.65 15.47
N GLY A 403 0.72 19.10 16.32
CA GLY A 403 2.14 19.48 16.43
C GLY A 403 3.11 18.54 15.70
N ALA A 404 2.63 17.56 14.95
CA ALA A 404 3.48 16.56 14.28
C ALA A 404 4.42 17.18 13.23
N PHE A 405 3.99 18.25 12.56
CA PHE A 405 4.82 19.04 11.67
C PHE A 405 6.10 19.53 12.37
N LEU A 406 6.01 20.04 13.60
CA LEU A 406 7.17 20.47 14.38
C LEU A 406 8.08 19.29 14.79
N SER A 407 7.50 18.09 14.93
CA SER A 407 8.28 16.88 15.21
C SER A 407 9.09 16.40 13.99
N SER A 408 8.62 16.67 12.79
CA SER A 408 9.26 16.21 11.55
C SER A 408 10.60 16.91 11.24
N PHE A 409 10.99 17.92 12.02
CA PHE A 409 12.33 18.50 11.93
C PHE A 409 13.44 17.47 12.22
N SER A 410 13.17 16.48 13.06
CA SER A 410 14.12 15.40 13.34
C SER A 410 14.33 14.44 12.16
N ASP A 411 13.43 14.44 11.16
CA ASP A 411 13.49 13.54 10.01
C ASP A 411 14.67 13.82 9.06
N ILE A 412 15.34 15.00 9.21
CA ILE A 412 16.59 15.33 8.50
C ILE A 412 17.69 14.30 8.85
N GLY A 413 17.82 13.91 10.11
CA GLY A 413 18.76 12.90 10.54
C GLY A 413 18.49 11.53 9.91
N ILE A 414 17.21 11.17 9.75
CA ILE A 414 16.79 9.93 9.08
C ILE A 414 17.19 9.95 7.62
N LYS A 415 17.04 11.09 6.92
CA LYS A 415 17.43 11.23 5.51
C LYS A 415 18.91 11.09 5.30
N THR A 416 19.72 11.65 6.20
CA THR A 416 21.17 11.50 6.16
C THR A 416 21.57 10.03 6.24
N VAL A 417 20.90 9.24 7.09
CA VAL A 417 21.11 7.79 7.16
C VAL A 417 20.61 7.08 5.90
N ALA A 418 19.45 7.46 5.36
CA ALA A 418 18.92 6.90 4.12
C ALA A 418 19.84 7.16 2.92
N ALA A 419 20.34 8.40 2.76
CA ALA A 419 21.31 8.75 1.71
C ALA A 419 22.60 7.93 1.86
N ARG A 420 23.05 7.71 3.10
CA ARG A 420 24.19 6.83 3.39
C ARG A 420 23.93 5.38 2.99
N HIS A 421 22.72 4.87 3.22
CA HIS A 421 22.31 3.53 2.79
C HIS A 421 22.24 3.42 1.26
N ALA A 422 21.85 4.48 0.59
CA ALA A 422 21.88 4.58 -0.87
C ALA A 422 23.31 4.65 -1.45
N GLY A 423 24.36 4.65 -0.60
CA GLY A 423 25.76 4.60 -1.00
C GLY A 423 26.43 5.97 -1.04
N GLU A 424 25.93 7.00 -0.37
CA GLU A 424 26.58 8.31 -0.29
C GLU A 424 27.64 8.36 0.80
N GLY A 425 28.70 9.19 0.57
CA GLY A 425 29.65 9.56 1.60
C GLY A 425 28.97 10.35 2.73
N TRP A 426 29.49 10.31 3.96
CA TRP A 426 28.91 10.98 5.12
C TRP A 426 28.65 12.48 4.93
N LEU A 427 29.65 13.18 4.39
CA LEU A 427 29.57 14.62 4.20
C LEU A 427 28.52 14.99 3.12
N GLU A 428 28.48 14.22 2.05
CA GLU A 428 27.49 14.40 0.98
C GLU A 428 26.10 14.07 1.48
N ALA A 429 25.91 12.96 2.18
CA ALA A 429 24.63 12.60 2.78
C ALA A 429 24.07 13.68 3.74
N TRP A 430 24.97 14.34 4.50
CA TRP A 430 24.58 15.46 5.36
C TRP A 430 24.21 16.72 4.56
N LYS A 431 25.03 17.10 3.57
CA LYS A 431 24.71 18.22 2.67
C LYS A 431 23.39 17.99 1.95
N THR A 432 23.19 16.79 1.43
CA THR A 432 21.96 16.36 0.77
C THR A 432 20.75 16.49 1.70
N GLY A 433 20.83 15.97 2.92
CA GLY A 433 19.76 16.04 3.91
C GLY A 433 19.36 17.48 4.28
N VAL A 434 20.35 18.39 4.34
CA VAL A 434 20.10 19.81 4.63
C VAL A 434 19.60 20.55 3.38
N LYS A 435 20.22 20.35 2.20
CA LYS A 435 19.83 20.99 0.94
C LYS A 435 18.36 20.70 0.61
N MET A 436 17.95 19.43 0.68
CA MET A 436 16.58 18.99 0.41
C MET A 436 15.52 19.66 1.28
N ARG A 437 15.91 20.25 2.41
CA ARG A 437 14.97 20.96 3.28
C ARG A 437 14.55 22.30 2.72
N PHE A 438 15.42 22.97 1.97
CA PHE A 438 15.22 24.34 1.52
C PHE A 438 14.85 24.43 0.04
N GLU A 439 14.86 23.31 -0.69
CA GLU A 439 14.37 23.28 -2.07
C GLU A 439 12.85 23.47 -2.12
N ARG A 440 12.44 24.53 -2.82
CA ARG A 440 11.03 24.82 -3.08
C ARG A 440 10.67 24.28 -4.46
N PHE A 441 9.63 23.44 -4.51
CA PHE A 441 9.04 22.96 -5.76
C PHE A 441 8.03 24.01 -6.26
N GLN A 442 8.50 24.98 -7.01
CA GLN A 442 7.63 26.09 -7.48
C GLN A 442 7.43 26.12 -8.99
N SER A 443 8.27 25.41 -9.76
CA SER A 443 8.10 25.35 -11.22
C SER A 443 7.13 24.22 -11.61
N ALA A 444 6.39 24.46 -12.70
CA ALA A 444 5.51 23.44 -13.29
C ALA A 444 6.31 22.21 -13.74
N GLU A 445 7.52 22.43 -14.28
CA GLU A 445 8.41 21.37 -14.74
C GLU A 445 8.85 20.42 -13.62
N ARG A 446 9.17 20.95 -12.43
CA ARG A 446 9.53 20.10 -11.27
C ARG A 446 8.33 19.35 -10.70
N VAL A 447 7.15 19.93 -10.77
CA VAL A 447 5.92 19.23 -10.37
C VAL A 447 5.62 18.08 -11.34
N GLU A 448 5.82 18.29 -12.63
CA GLU A 448 5.70 17.24 -13.65
C GLU A 448 6.74 16.13 -13.44
N LEU A 449 7.99 16.50 -13.25
CA LEU A 449 9.06 15.56 -12.93
C LEU A 449 8.75 14.73 -11.67
N ALA A 450 8.22 15.35 -10.62
CA ALA A 450 7.82 14.63 -9.40
C ALA A 450 6.75 13.56 -9.68
N ARG A 451 5.83 13.83 -10.60
CA ARG A 451 4.81 12.84 -11.03
C ARG A 451 5.44 11.72 -11.83
N GLN A 452 6.30 12.03 -12.80
CA GLN A 452 7.02 11.03 -13.61
C GLN A 452 7.91 10.12 -12.76
N LEU A 453 8.46 10.64 -11.67
CA LEU A 453 9.21 9.87 -10.67
C LEU A 453 8.31 9.18 -9.62
N GLY A 454 6.99 9.21 -9.77
CA GLY A 454 6.03 8.50 -8.93
C GLY A 454 5.82 9.09 -7.52
N VAL A 455 6.39 10.25 -7.22
CA VAL A 455 6.37 10.81 -5.85
C VAL A 455 5.10 11.58 -5.55
N TYR A 456 4.64 12.39 -6.48
CA TYR A 456 3.45 13.24 -6.30
C TYR A 456 2.15 12.42 -6.30
N THR A 457 2.23 11.20 -6.80
CA THR A 457 1.12 10.25 -6.81
C THR A 457 0.71 9.84 -5.42
N GLN A 458 1.67 9.75 -4.50
CA GLN A 458 1.38 9.42 -3.11
C GLN A 458 0.66 10.56 -2.39
N GLY A 459 0.81 11.80 -2.81
CA GLY A 459 0.03 12.93 -2.32
C GLY A 459 -1.41 12.89 -2.82
N LEU A 460 -1.60 12.73 -4.12
CA LEU A 460 -2.92 12.57 -4.72
C LEU A 460 -3.59 11.25 -4.31
N LEU A 461 -2.84 10.15 -4.33
CA LEU A 461 -3.28 8.83 -3.89
C LEU A 461 -3.24 8.70 -2.38
N GLY A 462 -2.29 9.30 -1.68
CA GLY A 462 -2.15 9.23 -0.23
C GLY A 462 -3.20 10.04 0.52
N GLU A 463 -3.74 11.10 -0.06
CA GLU A 463 -4.98 11.72 0.42
C GLU A 463 -6.16 10.75 0.32
N LEU A 464 -6.15 9.85 -0.65
CA LEU A 464 -7.20 8.85 -0.90
C LEU A 464 -6.93 7.53 -0.18
N TYR A 465 -5.68 7.07 -0.15
CA TYR A 465 -5.29 5.81 0.52
C TYR A 465 -4.83 5.99 1.96
N SER A 466 -5.00 7.17 2.52
CA SER A 466 -4.60 7.60 3.84
C SER A 466 -3.55 6.74 4.56
N LYS A 467 -2.60 7.38 5.18
CA LYS A 467 -1.56 6.83 6.08
C LYS A 467 -2.08 5.89 7.18
N PHE A 468 -3.37 5.67 7.22
CA PHE A 468 -4.10 4.89 8.20
C PHE A 468 -4.86 3.81 7.44
N ASP A 469 -4.42 2.62 7.47
CA ASP A 469 -4.94 1.38 6.87
C ASP A 469 -6.43 1.08 7.19
N VAL A 470 -7.29 2.09 7.04
CA VAL A 470 -8.70 2.07 7.47
C VAL A 470 -9.62 2.34 6.28
N ASN A 471 -9.13 2.16 5.06
CA ASN A 471 -9.79 2.60 3.83
C ASN A 471 -11.23 2.10 3.66
N ASP A 472 -11.53 0.90 4.15
CA ASP A 472 -12.88 0.34 4.02
C ASP A 472 -13.82 0.68 5.20
N ALA A 473 -13.29 1.20 6.31
CA ALA A 473 -14.06 1.42 7.52
C ALA A 473 -14.43 2.90 7.80
N LEU A 474 -13.71 3.89 7.20
CA LEU A 474 -14.04 5.29 7.39
C LEU A 474 -15.13 5.79 6.45
N SER A 475 -16.02 6.65 6.96
CA SER A 475 -16.97 7.38 6.10
C SER A 475 -16.22 8.44 5.28
N GLY A 476 -16.69 8.73 4.05
CA GLY A 476 -16.09 9.77 3.21
C GLY A 476 -16.08 11.18 3.84
N LYS A 477 -16.94 11.47 4.81
CA LYS A 477 -16.90 12.72 5.59
C LYS A 477 -15.73 12.75 6.55
N THR A 478 -15.48 11.66 7.28
CA THR A 478 -14.35 11.55 8.22
C THR A 478 -13.01 11.63 7.50
N THR A 479 -12.90 10.97 6.35
CA THR A 479 -11.69 11.03 5.51
C THR A 479 -11.43 12.45 5.03
N ARG A 480 -12.46 13.19 4.58
CA ARG A 480 -12.32 14.60 4.18
C ARG A 480 -11.86 15.50 5.33
N TRP A 481 -12.37 15.30 6.54
CA TRP A 481 -11.93 16.04 7.72
C TRP A 481 -10.47 15.75 8.07
N MET A 482 -10.06 14.51 8.02
CA MET A 482 -8.66 14.12 8.23
C MET A 482 -7.74 14.76 7.20
N ASN A 483 -8.09 14.68 5.92
CA ASN A 483 -7.29 15.27 4.85
C ASN A 483 -7.18 16.79 4.99
N ALA A 484 -8.28 17.47 5.32
CA ALA A 484 -8.27 18.90 5.60
C ALA A 484 -7.36 19.24 6.79
N PHE A 485 -7.44 18.45 7.87
CA PHE A 485 -6.60 18.62 9.05
C PHE A 485 -5.11 18.47 8.72
N PHE A 486 -4.70 17.41 8.00
CA PHE A 486 -3.29 17.18 7.66
C PHE A 486 -2.76 18.20 6.66
N ARG A 487 -3.58 18.73 5.77
CA ARG A 487 -3.22 19.89 4.93
C ARG A 487 -3.02 21.14 5.77
N MET A 488 -3.96 21.45 6.65
CA MET A 488 -3.89 22.64 7.53
C MET A 488 -2.73 22.55 8.52
N SER A 489 -2.37 21.37 9.00
CA SER A 489 -1.20 21.18 9.87
C SER A 489 0.14 21.38 9.15
N GLY A 490 0.14 21.38 7.81
CA GLY A 490 1.33 21.45 6.97
C GLY A 490 2.05 20.11 6.80
N LEU A 491 1.60 19.05 7.48
CA LEU A 491 2.30 17.77 7.51
C LEU A 491 2.26 17.04 6.16
N SER A 492 1.13 17.08 5.45
CA SER A 492 1.01 16.43 4.13
C SER A 492 1.96 17.06 3.13
N GLY A 493 1.89 18.38 2.92
CA GLY A 493 2.76 19.08 1.98
C GLY A 493 4.25 18.95 2.33
N TRP A 494 4.56 18.94 3.62
CA TRP A 494 5.91 18.69 4.11
C TRP A 494 6.42 17.30 3.73
N THR A 495 5.64 16.27 3.98
CA THR A 495 6.02 14.89 3.67
C THR A 495 6.21 14.67 2.16
N GLU A 496 5.33 15.24 1.34
CA GLU A 496 5.41 15.17 -0.13
C GLU A 496 6.63 15.88 -0.69
N ALA A 497 6.88 17.10 -0.22
CA ALA A 497 8.07 17.86 -0.60
C ALA A 497 9.36 17.10 -0.28
N HIS A 498 9.38 16.44 0.87
CA HIS A 498 10.53 15.64 1.27
C HIS A 498 10.73 14.36 0.45
N ARG A 499 9.66 13.71 0.03
CA ARG A 499 9.74 12.58 -0.89
C ARG A 499 10.25 13.02 -2.25
N ALA A 500 9.67 14.07 -2.80
CA ALA A 500 10.06 14.61 -4.09
C ALA A 500 11.55 14.99 -4.10
N ALA A 501 12.00 15.77 -3.11
CA ALA A 501 13.40 16.18 -3.01
C ALA A 501 14.37 15.01 -2.97
N TYR A 502 14.03 13.97 -2.19
CA TYR A 502 14.90 12.79 -2.08
C TYR A 502 14.89 11.96 -3.37
N THR A 503 13.74 11.78 -4.01
CA THR A 503 13.66 11.05 -5.28
C THR A 503 14.37 11.80 -6.40
N PHE A 504 14.27 13.13 -6.48
CA PHE A 504 15.03 13.94 -7.42
C PHE A 504 16.52 13.74 -7.24
N HIS A 505 16.98 13.78 -5.99
CA HIS A 505 18.39 13.55 -5.69
C HIS A 505 18.86 12.15 -6.15
N LEU A 506 18.07 11.11 -5.89
CA LEU A 506 18.39 9.75 -6.36
C LEU A 506 18.45 9.67 -7.88
N SER A 507 17.48 10.29 -8.57
CA SER A 507 17.40 10.30 -10.03
C SER A 507 18.57 11.06 -10.67
N THR A 508 18.88 12.26 -10.17
CA THR A 508 20.03 13.06 -10.62
C THR A 508 21.35 12.35 -10.35
N ARG A 509 21.51 11.72 -9.20
CA ARG A 509 22.70 10.94 -8.87
C ARG A 509 22.88 9.77 -9.83
N LEU A 510 21.78 9.04 -10.10
CA LEU A 510 21.78 7.92 -11.03
C LEU A 510 22.12 8.39 -12.45
N ALA A 511 21.59 9.53 -12.89
CA ALA A 511 21.89 10.13 -14.18
C ALA A 511 23.39 10.51 -14.31
N ARG A 512 23.93 11.18 -13.31
CA ARG A 512 25.38 11.54 -13.28
C ARG A 512 26.29 10.31 -13.36
N GLN A 513 25.95 9.24 -12.66
CA GLN A 513 26.70 7.99 -12.71
C GLN A 513 26.57 7.30 -14.07
N ALA A 514 25.35 7.29 -14.65
CA ALA A 514 25.10 6.71 -15.97
C ALA A 514 25.86 7.45 -17.09
N MET A 515 26.03 8.77 -16.99
CA MET A 515 26.87 9.54 -17.92
C MET A 515 28.35 9.17 -17.83
N GLY A 516 28.83 8.77 -16.65
CA GLY A 516 30.21 8.32 -16.45
C GLY A 516 30.52 6.91 -16.96
N GLY A 517 29.48 6.15 -17.30
CA GLY A 517 29.60 4.76 -17.70
C GLY A 517 29.84 3.79 -16.54
N ILE A 518 29.80 2.48 -16.83
CA ILE A 518 29.86 1.43 -15.82
C ILE A 518 31.22 1.39 -15.08
N ASP A 519 32.29 1.77 -15.75
CA ASP A 519 33.65 1.77 -15.17
C ASP A 519 33.85 2.89 -14.12
N ALA A 520 33.10 3.97 -14.21
CA ALA A 520 33.08 5.07 -13.25
C ALA A 520 32.03 4.90 -12.13
N LEU A 521 31.29 3.81 -12.15
CA LEU A 521 30.20 3.58 -11.20
C LEU A 521 30.72 3.39 -9.78
N ASP A 522 30.21 4.21 -8.86
CA ASP A 522 30.49 4.11 -7.41
C ASP A 522 30.22 2.68 -6.90
N PRO A 523 31.20 2.02 -6.24
CA PRO A 523 31.05 0.64 -5.77
C PRO A 523 29.88 0.44 -4.79
N ASP A 524 29.58 1.43 -3.96
CA ASP A 524 28.45 1.37 -3.02
C ASP A 524 27.12 1.46 -3.77
N LEU A 525 27.03 2.34 -4.78
CA LEU A 525 25.86 2.41 -5.65
C LEU A 525 25.74 1.14 -6.52
N ALA A 526 26.85 0.61 -7.04
CA ALA A 526 26.84 -0.65 -7.78
C ALA A 526 26.20 -1.80 -6.96
N ALA A 527 26.54 -1.89 -5.67
CA ALA A 527 25.94 -2.88 -4.76
C ALA A 527 24.42 -2.67 -4.60
N VAL A 528 23.96 -1.42 -4.51
CA VAL A 528 22.54 -1.08 -4.46
C VAL A 528 21.85 -1.40 -5.78
N LEU A 529 22.45 -1.11 -6.93
CA LEU A 529 21.89 -1.40 -8.24
C LEU A 529 21.82 -2.91 -8.51
N LYS A 530 22.80 -3.70 -8.08
CA LYS A 530 22.74 -5.18 -8.11
C LYS A 530 21.58 -5.73 -7.31
N LYS A 531 21.35 -5.21 -6.10
CA LYS A 531 20.16 -5.55 -5.28
C LYS A 531 18.86 -5.28 -6.03
N ASN A 532 18.81 -4.21 -6.81
CA ASN A 532 17.63 -3.75 -7.53
C ASN A 532 17.50 -4.32 -8.96
N GLY A 533 18.42 -5.19 -9.40
CA GLY A 533 18.41 -5.78 -10.73
C GLY A 533 18.67 -4.78 -11.87
N LEU A 534 19.26 -3.62 -11.55
CA LEU A 534 19.57 -2.56 -12.51
C LEU A 534 21.01 -2.58 -13.00
N TYR A 535 21.91 -3.29 -12.29
CA TYR A 535 23.34 -3.29 -12.62
C TYR A 535 23.63 -3.83 -14.02
N ASP A 536 23.04 -4.97 -14.39
CA ASP A 536 23.26 -5.61 -15.70
C ASP A 536 22.63 -4.82 -16.87
N ARG A 537 21.80 -3.83 -16.56
CA ARG A 537 21.12 -2.93 -17.50
C ARG A 537 21.49 -1.47 -17.29
N PHE A 538 22.63 -1.23 -16.65
CA PHE A 538 23.05 0.12 -16.27
C PHE A 538 23.22 1.06 -17.47
N GLU A 539 23.70 0.55 -18.60
CA GLU A 539 23.88 1.35 -19.83
C GLU A 539 22.55 1.89 -20.39
N LEU A 540 21.45 1.15 -20.21
CA LEU A 540 20.14 1.61 -20.63
C LEU A 540 19.66 2.83 -19.83
N LEU A 541 20.13 3.01 -18.58
CA LEU A 541 19.75 4.14 -17.75
C LEU A 541 20.24 5.47 -18.35
N GLY A 542 21.38 5.46 -19.03
CA GLY A 542 21.89 6.61 -19.77
C GLY A 542 20.97 7.06 -20.91
N LYS A 543 20.21 6.13 -21.50
CA LYS A 543 19.24 6.42 -22.57
C LYS A 543 17.85 6.81 -22.04
N MET A 544 17.63 6.70 -20.73
CA MET A 544 16.36 7.04 -20.06
C MET A 544 16.39 8.42 -19.42
N MET A 545 17.39 9.24 -19.72
CA MET A 545 17.55 10.56 -19.11
C MET A 545 16.78 11.63 -19.88
N ASP A 546 16.21 12.58 -19.14
CA ASP A 546 15.75 13.87 -19.65
C ASP A 546 16.44 15.00 -18.85
N GLU A 547 16.60 16.17 -19.48
CA GLU A 547 17.13 17.37 -18.85
C GLU A 547 15.97 18.27 -18.41
N VAL A 548 15.96 18.63 -17.13
CA VAL A 548 14.98 19.55 -16.54
C VAL A 548 15.72 20.61 -15.75
N GLU A 549 15.51 21.87 -16.06
CA GLU A 549 16.17 23.02 -15.41
C GLU A 549 17.69 22.92 -15.35
N GLY A 550 18.34 22.34 -16.39
CA GLY A 550 19.80 22.19 -16.48
C GLY A 550 20.40 21.02 -15.69
N GLU A 551 19.58 20.18 -15.11
CA GLU A 551 19.99 18.92 -14.46
C GLU A 551 19.41 17.71 -15.20
N HIS A 552 20.17 16.61 -15.25
CA HIS A 552 19.73 15.35 -15.87
C HIS A 552 19.08 14.42 -14.85
N TYR A 553 17.96 13.81 -15.25
CA TYR A 553 17.20 12.89 -14.44
C TYR A 553 16.92 11.59 -15.19
N VAL A 554 17.11 10.45 -14.54
CA VAL A 554 16.63 9.16 -15.06
C VAL A 554 15.13 9.04 -14.78
N ILE A 555 14.34 8.93 -15.84
CA ILE A 555 12.87 8.87 -15.74
C ILE A 555 12.41 7.45 -16.08
N PRO A 556 11.68 6.77 -15.18
CA PRO A 556 11.23 5.38 -15.40
C PRO A 556 10.41 5.19 -16.68
N GLU A 557 9.53 6.14 -17.01
CA GLU A 557 8.69 6.10 -18.21
C GLU A 557 9.49 6.14 -19.52
N ASN A 558 10.70 6.71 -19.50
CA ASN A 558 11.56 6.76 -20.68
C ASN A 558 12.04 5.37 -21.12
N ALA A 559 11.89 4.34 -20.30
CA ALA A 559 12.10 2.95 -20.73
C ALA A 559 11.23 2.59 -21.95
N TYR A 560 10.04 3.19 -22.10
CA TYR A 560 9.16 2.95 -23.24
C TYR A 560 9.62 3.65 -24.53
N ARG A 561 10.58 4.58 -24.45
CA ARG A 561 11.21 5.25 -25.61
C ARG A 561 12.39 4.46 -26.16
N LEU A 562 12.91 3.47 -25.44
CA LEU A 562 14.03 2.64 -25.90
C LEU A 562 13.66 1.88 -27.18
N THR A 563 14.55 1.88 -28.15
CA THR A 563 14.36 1.15 -29.42
C THR A 563 14.53 -0.35 -29.22
N ASP A 564 14.07 -1.15 -30.18
CA ASP A 564 14.27 -2.60 -30.15
C ASP A 564 15.75 -2.97 -30.27
N ASP A 565 16.54 -2.15 -30.98
CA ASP A 565 18.00 -2.32 -31.08
C ASP A 565 18.70 -2.11 -29.74
N ASP A 566 18.26 -1.13 -28.94
CA ASP A 566 18.78 -0.93 -27.58
C ASP A 566 18.55 -2.14 -26.67
N LEU A 567 17.48 -2.87 -26.92
CA LEU A 567 17.03 -3.98 -26.08
C LEU A 567 17.42 -5.36 -26.62
N ALA A 568 17.95 -5.45 -27.82
CA ALA A 568 18.24 -6.73 -28.50
C ALA A 568 19.15 -7.66 -27.66
N ALA A 569 20.17 -7.07 -27.01
CA ALA A 569 21.11 -7.81 -26.16
C ALA A 569 20.45 -8.40 -24.88
N TYR A 570 19.29 -7.89 -24.49
CA TYR A 570 18.61 -8.28 -23.26
C TYR A 570 17.45 -9.25 -23.50
N LEU A 571 17.17 -9.61 -24.78
CA LEU A 571 16.17 -10.62 -25.07
C LEU A 571 16.58 -11.99 -24.52
N PRO A 572 15.63 -12.78 -24.02
CA PRO A 572 15.86 -14.18 -23.70
C PRO A 572 16.39 -14.94 -24.93
N ASP A 573 17.26 -15.94 -24.72
CA ASP A 573 17.86 -16.73 -25.81
C ASP A 573 16.80 -17.35 -26.73
N SER A 574 15.66 -17.78 -26.15
CA SER A 574 14.51 -18.30 -26.88
C SER A 574 13.84 -17.30 -27.84
N LEU A 575 14.13 -16.00 -27.72
CA LEU A 575 13.62 -14.92 -28.59
C LEU A 575 14.73 -14.24 -29.41
N ARG A 576 15.96 -14.74 -29.37
CA ARG A 576 17.06 -14.25 -30.22
C ARG A 576 17.08 -14.92 -31.59
N GLU A 577 16.79 -16.21 -31.64
CA GLU A 577 16.73 -16.99 -32.85
C GLU A 577 15.32 -17.54 -33.06
N LYS A 578 14.84 -17.50 -34.31
CA LYS A 578 13.51 -17.96 -34.66
C LYS A 578 13.43 -19.49 -34.54
N PRO A 579 12.55 -20.04 -33.70
CA PRO A 579 12.28 -21.48 -33.68
C PRO A 579 11.59 -21.93 -34.96
N ASP A 580 11.92 -23.13 -35.46
CA ASP A 580 11.31 -23.72 -36.68
C ASP A 580 9.79 -23.89 -36.55
N ALA A 581 9.29 -24.04 -35.33
CA ALA A 581 7.88 -24.26 -35.02
C ALA A 581 6.99 -23.00 -35.16
N LEU A 582 7.56 -21.81 -35.32
CA LEU A 582 6.82 -20.53 -35.38
C LEU A 582 6.78 -19.98 -36.82
N THR A 583 5.62 -19.45 -37.22
CA THR A 583 5.54 -18.63 -38.44
C THR A 583 6.30 -17.33 -38.29
N PRO A 584 6.74 -16.66 -39.37
CA PRO A 584 7.37 -15.33 -39.27
C PRO A 584 6.54 -14.32 -38.49
N GLU A 585 5.24 -14.26 -38.71
CA GLU A 585 4.31 -13.36 -38.04
C GLU A 585 4.20 -13.66 -36.53
N GLN A 586 4.12 -14.95 -36.16
CA GLN A 586 4.10 -15.38 -34.76
C GLN A 586 5.41 -15.04 -34.05
N TRP A 587 6.52 -15.17 -34.76
CA TRP A 587 7.83 -14.83 -34.26
C TRP A 587 7.99 -13.32 -34.00
N GLU A 588 7.62 -12.48 -34.98
CA GLU A 588 7.66 -11.03 -34.84
C GLU A 588 6.78 -10.55 -33.69
N SER A 589 5.57 -11.12 -33.55
CA SER A 589 4.69 -10.84 -32.45
C SER A 589 5.32 -11.22 -31.08
N ALA A 590 5.87 -12.43 -30.95
CA ALA A 590 6.52 -12.91 -29.76
C ALA A 590 7.74 -12.05 -29.36
N ARG A 591 8.50 -11.61 -30.37
CA ARG A 591 9.67 -10.74 -30.18
C ARG A 591 9.26 -9.34 -29.75
N ALA A 592 8.22 -8.77 -30.33
CA ALA A 592 7.66 -7.48 -29.94
C ALA A 592 7.13 -7.52 -28.49
N ASP A 593 6.45 -8.60 -28.11
CA ASP A 593 6.02 -8.82 -26.73
C ASP A 593 7.21 -8.95 -25.78
N GLY A 594 8.30 -9.59 -26.21
CA GLY A 594 9.56 -9.69 -25.47
C GLY A 594 10.18 -8.32 -25.21
N PHE A 595 10.30 -7.46 -26.21
CA PHE A 595 10.79 -6.09 -26.05
C PHE A 595 9.90 -5.27 -25.13
N ASN A 596 8.59 -5.35 -25.27
CA ASN A 596 7.65 -4.65 -24.40
C ASN A 596 7.76 -5.10 -22.93
N SER A 597 7.96 -6.40 -22.73
CA SER A 597 8.20 -6.95 -21.38
C SER A 597 9.48 -6.42 -20.74
N ILE A 598 10.57 -6.26 -21.54
CA ILE A 598 11.83 -5.67 -21.07
C ILE A 598 11.65 -4.20 -20.70
N ARG A 599 11.00 -3.39 -21.57
CA ARG A 599 10.69 -1.97 -21.28
C ARG A 599 9.92 -1.83 -19.98
N GLN A 600 8.86 -2.60 -19.87
CA GLN A 600 8.01 -2.61 -18.67
C GLN A 600 8.78 -3.02 -17.41
N LYS A 601 9.59 -4.09 -17.51
CA LYS A 601 10.40 -4.54 -16.36
C LYS A 601 11.43 -3.51 -15.96
N LEU A 602 12.08 -2.84 -16.92
CA LEU A 602 13.06 -1.79 -16.65
C LEU A 602 12.40 -0.58 -15.98
N ALA A 603 11.24 -0.12 -16.47
CA ALA A 603 10.46 0.95 -15.84
C ALA A 603 10.07 0.60 -14.39
N GLN A 604 9.63 -0.65 -14.17
CA GLN A 604 9.29 -1.15 -12.83
C GLN A 604 10.50 -1.20 -11.90
N ASP A 605 11.66 -1.68 -12.38
CA ASP A 605 12.86 -1.81 -11.56
C ASP A 605 13.44 -0.43 -11.16
N VAL A 606 13.43 0.55 -12.08
CA VAL A 606 13.85 1.93 -11.78
C VAL A 606 12.88 2.59 -10.82
N MET A 607 11.57 2.46 -11.04
CA MET A 607 10.56 2.96 -10.12
C MET A 607 10.67 2.28 -8.75
N GLY A 608 10.96 0.98 -8.74
CA GLY A 608 11.19 0.19 -7.53
C GLY A 608 12.38 0.68 -6.73
N TYR A 609 13.48 1.01 -7.40
CA TYR A 609 14.65 1.63 -6.78
C TYR A 609 14.28 2.95 -6.10
N PHE A 610 13.60 3.86 -6.80
CA PHE A 610 13.18 5.13 -6.23
C PHE A 610 12.20 4.97 -5.07
N ALA A 611 11.20 4.11 -5.20
CA ALA A 611 10.21 3.88 -4.16
C ALA A 611 10.82 3.25 -2.90
N ASP A 612 11.72 2.29 -3.05
CA ASP A 612 12.38 1.61 -1.93
C ASP A 612 13.29 2.58 -1.17
N GLU A 613 14.22 3.24 -1.86
CA GLU A 613 15.15 4.16 -1.23
C GLU A 613 14.44 5.37 -0.61
N THR A 614 13.41 5.91 -1.27
CA THR A 614 12.60 7.01 -0.71
C THR A 614 11.83 6.58 0.54
N SER A 615 11.41 5.32 0.62
CA SER A 615 10.73 4.79 1.80
C SER A 615 11.62 4.66 3.04
N TYR A 616 12.94 4.69 2.88
CA TYR A 616 13.90 4.82 3.99
C TYR A 616 14.06 6.28 4.43
N ALA A 617 13.99 7.22 3.52
CA ALA A 617 14.09 8.65 3.83
C ALA A 617 12.81 9.21 4.48
N VAL A 618 11.65 8.70 4.05
CA VAL A 618 10.34 9.04 4.60
C VAL A 618 9.66 7.77 5.09
N LEU A 619 9.85 7.46 6.37
CA LEU A 619 9.43 6.20 6.96
C LEU A 619 7.92 6.00 6.94
N GLU A 620 7.49 4.92 6.30
CA GLU A 620 6.11 4.45 6.28
C GLU A 620 6.02 2.98 6.71
N PRO A 621 4.95 2.60 7.45
CA PRO A 621 4.74 1.22 7.83
C PRO A 621 4.46 0.37 6.57
N ASP A 622 5.35 -0.55 6.28
CA ASP A 622 5.23 -1.53 5.19
C ASP A 622 4.39 -2.75 5.61
N ALA A 623 4.25 -3.72 4.69
CA ALA A 623 3.52 -4.95 4.97
C ALA A 623 4.15 -5.75 6.13
N LYS A 624 5.47 -5.70 6.28
CA LYS A 624 6.19 -6.36 7.37
C LYS A 624 5.88 -5.73 8.72
N THR A 625 5.91 -4.40 8.78
CA THR A 625 5.54 -3.63 9.98
C THR A 625 4.09 -3.89 10.37
N ARG A 626 3.16 -3.82 9.40
CA ARG A 626 1.73 -4.07 9.66
C ARG A 626 1.46 -5.49 10.15
N ALA A 627 2.08 -6.48 9.54
CA ALA A 627 1.98 -7.87 9.98
C ALA A 627 2.52 -8.08 11.40
N ALA A 628 3.61 -7.41 11.77
CA ALA A 628 4.15 -7.45 13.12
C ALA A 628 3.22 -6.79 14.15
N MET A 629 2.53 -5.70 13.77
CA MET A 629 1.64 -4.96 14.66
C MET A 629 0.29 -5.64 14.86
N TYR A 630 -0.31 -6.18 13.81
CA TYR A 630 -1.71 -6.62 13.82
C TYR A 630 -1.89 -8.15 13.71
N GLY A 631 -0.85 -8.89 13.29
CA GLY A 631 -0.92 -10.34 13.09
C GLY A 631 -2.03 -10.73 12.12
N ASN A 632 -2.90 -11.66 12.52
CA ASN A 632 -4.08 -12.09 11.75
C ASN A 632 -5.38 -11.41 12.21
N THR A 633 -5.29 -10.40 13.11
CA THR A 633 -6.49 -9.77 13.68
C THR A 633 -7.20 -8.88 12.65
N LYS A 634 -8.52 -9.02 12.61
CA LYS A 634 -9.37 -8.26 11.68
C LYS A 634 -9.97 -7.01 12.33
N PRO A 635 -10.21 -5.93 11.54
CA PRO A 635 -10.98 -4.79 12.02
C PRO A 635 -12.39 -5.21 12.45
N GLY A 636 -12.95 -4.52 13.46
CA GLY A 636 -14.29 -4.79 13.98
C GLY A 636 -14.38 -5.96 14.94
N THR A 637 -13.29 -6.71 15.18
CA THR A 637 -13.19 -7.65 16.31
C THR A 637 -12.67 -6.90 17.53
N TRP A 638 -13.08 -7.33 18.73
CA TRP A 638 -12.63 -6.67 19.96
C TRP A 638 -11.11 -6.67 20.09
N ALA A 639 -10.48 -7.83 19.90
CA ALA A 639 -9.02 -7.97 19.96
C ALA A 639 -8.32 -7.15 18.85
N GLY A 640 -8.89 -7.16 17.64
CA GLY A 640 -8.34 -6.39 16.52
C GLY A 640 -8.40 -4.89 16.75
N GLU A 641 -9.47 -4.36 17.32
CA GLU A 641 -9.59 -2.93 17.61
C GLU A 641 -8.73 -2.50 18.79
N MET A 642 -8.64 -3.33 19.85
CA MET A 642 -7.73 -3.06 20.97
C MET A 642 -6.26 -2.99 20.53
N LEU A 643 -5.83 -3.93 19.65
CA LEU A 643 -4.49 -3.86 19.07
C LEU A 643 -4.29 -2.60 18.24
N ARG A 644 -5.27 -2.22 17.41
CA ARG A 644 -5.18 -1.00 16.59
C ARG A 644 -5.14 0.27 17.43
N PHE A 645 -5.83 0.32 18.56
CA PHE A 645 -5.71 1.42 19.53
C PHE A 645 -4.34 1.41 20.22
N ALA A 646 -3.86 0.27 20.67
CA ALA A 646 -2.57 0.13 21.34
C ALA A 646 -1.38 0.51 20.42
N TRP A 647 -1.48 0.17 19.13
CA TRP A 647 -0.45 0.48 18.14
C TRP A 647 -0.64 1.83 17.45
N GLN A 648 -1.70 2.58 17.75
CA GLN A 648 -1.89 3.91 17.21
C GLN A 648 -0.70 4.81 17.56
N PHE A 649 -0.11 5.48 16.58
CA PHE A 649 1.11 6.31 16.66
C PHE A 649 2.43 5.55 16.90
N LYS A 650 2.40 4.24 17.11
CA LYS A 650 3.62 3.44 17.33
C LYS A 650 4.19 2.84 16.03
N SER A 651 3.53 3.02 14.91
CA SER A 651 4.00 2.51 13.62
C SER A 651 5.35 3.12 13.21
N PHE A 652 5.55 4.41 13.46
CA PHE A 652 6.81 5.09 13.16
C PHE A 652 8.01 4.49 13.94
N PRO A 653 7.98 4.35 15.28
CA PRO A 653 9.06 3.69 16.01
C PRO A 653 9.34 2.26 15.55
N VAL A 654 8.30 1.48 15.22
CA VAL A 654 8.48 0.10 14.73
C VAL A 654 9.14 0.09 13.37
N THR A 655 8.69 0.93 12.44
CA THR A 655 9.28 1.07 11.11
C THR A 655 10.73 1.56 11.20
N TYR A 656 11.00 2.54 12.05
CA TYR A 656 12.34 3.05 12.31
C TYR A 656 13.28 1.95 12.79
N TRP A 657 12.85 1.17 13.79
CA TRP A 657 13.63 0.06 14.32
C TRP A 657 13.89 -1.01 13.25
N GLN A 658 12.86 -1.39 12.51
CA GLN A 658 12.98 -2.45 11.51
C GLN A 658 13.82 -2.05 10.30
N ARG A 659 13.66 -0.82 9.80
CA ARG A 659 14.31 -0.35 8.58
C ARG A 659 15.66 0.30 8.86
N ILE A 660 15.70 1.33 9.67
CA ILE A 660 16.94 2.10 9.86
C ILE A 660 17.97 1.30 10.64
N LEU A 661 17.61 0.81 11.82
CA LEU A 661 18.55 0.04 12.65
C LEU A 661 18.77 -1.39 12.15
N GLY A 662 17.73 -2.02 11.63
CA GLY A 662 17.81 -3.36 11.06
C GLY A 662 18.70 -3.39 9.81
N GLU A 663 18.51 -2.46 8.86
CA GLU A 663 19.28 -2.36 7.64
C GLU A 663 20.76 -1.98 7.92
N SER A 664 21.01 -1.01 8.79
CA SER A 664 22.37 -0.64 9.22
C SER A 664 23.17 -1.82 9.77
N ARG A 665 22.47 -2.71 10.47
CA ARG A 665 23.06 -3.92 11.07
C ARG A 665 23.49 -4.95 10.02
N TRP A 666 22.77 -5.06 8.91
CA TRP A 666 22.98 -6.08 7.88
C TRP A 666 23.81 -5.61 6.68
N GLN A 667 23.74 -4.33 6.31
CA GLN A 667 24.50 -3.80 5.15
C GLN A 667 26.01 -4.05 5.28
N ARG A 668 26.53 -4.06 6.49
CA ARG A 668 27.95 -4.31 6.75
C ARG A 668 28.32 -5.78 6.90
N ALA A 669 27.43 -6.57 7.47
CA ALA A 669 27.65 -8.03 7.53
C ALA A 669 27.76 -8.67 6.15
N SER A 670 27.11 -8.09 5.13
CA SER A 670 27.12 -8.60 3.75
C SER A 670 28.30 -8.13 2.89
N ARG A 671 29.07 -7.11 3.31
CA ARG A 671 30.29 -6.69 2.60
C ARG A 671 31.49 -7.64 2.81
N THR A 672 31.37 -8.61 3.69
CA THR A 672 32.38 -9.63 3.93
C THR A 672 31.80 -11.03 3.84
N PRO A 673 32.41 -11.95 3.08
CA PRO A 673 31.90 -13.31 2.83
C PRO A 673 31.73 -14.23 4.04
N GLN A 674 32.11 -13.81 5.23
CA GLN A 674 32.10 -14.64 6.47
C GLN A 674 31.22 -14.05 7.58
N GLY A 675 30.14 -13.38 7.26
CA GLY A 675 29.37 -12.58 8.19
C GLY A 675 28.14 -13.22 8.81
N GLY A 676 28.30 -14.16 9.74
CA GLY A 676 27.25 -14.52 10.71
C GLY A 676 27.20 -13.57 11.91
N PHE A 677 26.32 -13.85 12.90
CA PHE A 677 26.24 -13.09 14.17
C PHE A 677 27.59 -12.91 14.87
N SER A 678 28.52 -13.88 14.70
CA SER A 678 29.92 -13.82 15.17
C SER A 678 30.74 -12.69 14.51
N GLY A 679 30.48 -12.37 13.26
CA GLY A 679 31.17 -11.26 12.56
C GLY A 679 30.70 -9.88 13.04
N TRP A 680 29.52 -9.77 13.64
CA TRP A 680 29.05 -8.53 14.27
C TRP A 680 29.72 -8.25 15.62
N LEU A 681 30.14 -9.30 16.34
CA LEU A 681 30.87 -9.20 17.62
C LEU A 681 32.36 -8.91 17.41
N ASP A 682 32.87 -8.94 16.17
CA ASP A 682 34.26 -8.57 15.89
C ASP A 682 34.47 -7.07 16.21
N SER A 683 35.20 -6.81 17.28
CA SER A 683 35.43 -5.48 17.86
C SER A 683 36.00 -4.47 16.87
N ARG A 684 36.76 -4.89 15.84
CA ARG A 684 37.29 -4.01 14.81
C ARG A 684 36.22 -3.45 13.86
N ARG A 685 35.10 -4.18 13.69
CA ARG A 685 33.98 -3.81 12.81
C ARG A 685 32.96 -2.94 13.53
N ILE A 686 32.73 -3.17 14.81
CA ILE A 686 31.92 -2.29 15.67
C ILE A 686 32.58 -0.91 15.76
N MET A 687 33.90 -0.85 15.90
CA MET A 687 34.66 0.42 15.97
C MET A 687 34.58 1.25 14.70
N ALA A 688 34.48 0.67 13.52
CA ALA A 688 34.35 1.40 12.27
C ALA A 688 32.96 2.10 12.09
N ASP A 689 31.94 1.64 12.82
CA ASP A 689 30.57 2.17 12.77
C ASP A 689 30.17 3.05 13.94
N VAL A 690 30.93 2.99 15.02
CA VAL A 690 30.68 3.85 16.18
C VAL A 690 30.59 5.32 15.80
N PRO A 691 31.47 5.91 14.95
CA PRO A 691 31.32 7.29 14.53
C PRO A 691 30.01 7.58 13.81
N ALA A 692 29.52 6.66 12.98
CA ALA A 692 28.27 6.83 12.24
C ALA A 692 27.03 6.79 13.17
N VAL A 693 27.03 5.83 14.08
CA VAL A 693 25.95 5.69 15.08
C VAL A 693 25.96 6.86 16.05
N VAL A 694 27.16 7.26 16.55
CA VAL A 694 27.29 8.42 17.44
C VAL A 694 26.86 9.71 16.74
N HIS A 695 27.30 9.91 15.50
CA HIS A 695 26.90 11.08 14.72
C HIS A 695 25.37 11.11 14.49
N PHE A 696 24.78 9.98 14.16
CA PHE A 696 23.34 9.86 14.01
C PHE A 696 22.61 10.25 15.31
N PHE A 697 23.03 9.71 16.45
CA PHE A 697 22.43 10.05 17.74
C PHE A 697 22.61 11.51 18.12
N LEU A 698 23.79 12.09 17.85
CA LEU A 698 24.02 13.50 18.11
C LEU A 698 23.16 14.40 17.21
N ALA A 699 23.09 14.08 15.91
CA ALA A 699 22.27 14.82 14.96
C ALA A 699 20.79 14.74 15.29
N THR A 700 20.26 13.55 15.57
CA THR A 700 18.85 13.36 15.94
C THR A 700 18.52 14.01 17.28
N THR A 701 19.44 14.01 18.25
CA THR A 701 19.27 14.71 19.52
C THR A 701 19.22 16.21 19.34
N ALA A 702 20.14 16.79 18.57
CA ALA A 702 20.16 18.22 18.26
C ALA A 702 18.87 18.66 17.54
N LEU A 703 18.46 17.93 16.51
CA LEU A 703 17.21 18.19 15.79
C LEU A 703 15.96 17.93 16.66
N GLY A 704 16.02 16.96 17.55
CA GLY A 704 14.99 16.70 18.56
C GLY A 704 14.83 17.88 19.51
N TYR A 705 15.93 18.50 19.93
CA TYR A 705 15.90 19.73 20.72
C TYR A 705 15.27 20.90 19.95
N VAL A 706 15.64 21.13 18.70
CA VAL A 706 15.01 22.14 17.84
C VAL A 706 13.50 21.93 17.74
N SER A 707 13.08 20.67 17.52
CA SER A 707 11.66 20.30 17.51
C SER A 707 10.96 20.60 18.86
N MET A 708 11.62 20.33 19.97
CA MET A 708 11.10 20.63 21.32
C MET A 708 10.95 22.12 21.54
N VAL A 709 11.96 22.91 21.18
CA VAL A 709 11.93 24.38 21.30
C VAL A 709 10.76 24.93 20.46
N ALA A 710 10.61 24.49 19.20
CA ALA A 710 9.49 24.92 18.37
C ALA A 710 8.12 24.57 18.98
N LYS A 711 7.99 23.38 19.60
CA LYS A 711 6.78 22.98 20.33
C LYS A 711 6.54 23.77 21.60
N ASP A 712 7.59 24.10 22.37
CA ASP A 712 7.47 24.91 23.57
C ASP A 712 7.01 26.33 23.19
N ILE A 713 7.61 26.95 22.18
CA ILE A 713 7.19 28.26 21.65
C ILE A 713 5.73 28.18 21.14
N SER A 714 5.35 27.15 20.40
CA SER A 714 3.98 26.97 19.93
C SER A 714 2.94 26.81 21.06
N LYS A 715 3.39 26.44 22.27
CA LYS A 715 2.57 26.35 23.48
C LYS A 715 2.68 27.60 24.35
N GLY A 716 3.34 28.64 23.89
CA GLY A 716 3.55 29.88 24.67
C GLY A 716 4.51 29.72 25.83
N ARG A 717 5.51 28.83 25.73
CA ARG A 717 6.49 28.56 26.79
C ARG A 717 7.90 28.95 26.35
N THR A 718 8.71 29.37 27.31
CA THR A 718 10.14 29.60 27.06
C THR A 718 10.84 28.30 26.71
N PRO A 719 11.87 28.32 25.84
CA PRO A 719 12.67 27.14 25.53
C PRO A 719 13.29 26.51 26.79
N ARG A 720 13.45 25.18 26.76
CA ARG A 720 14.12 24.44 27.85
C ARG A 720 15.63 24.64 27.78
N ASP A 721 16.29 24.50 28.91
CA ASP A 721 17.75 24.54 29.01
C ASP A 721 18.37 23.36 28.20
N PRO A 722 19.18 23.63 27.16
CA PRO A 722 19.79 22.59 26.32
C PRO A 722 20.82 21.72 27.07
N LEU A 723 21.40 22.21 28.17
CA LEU A 723 22.44 21.52 28.91
C LEU A 723 21.88 20.63 30.04
N SER A 724 20.59 20.71 30.34
CA SER A 724 19.95 19.85 31.32
C SER A 724 19.90 18.41 30.81
N LEU A 725 20.38 17.45 31.63
CA LEU A 725 20.31 16.01 31.29
C LEU A 725 18.88 15.56 30.97
N ALA A 726 17.88 16.08 31.64
CA ALA A 726 16.47 15.81 31.35
C ALA A 726 16.06 16.34 30.00
N THR A 727 16.53 17.50 29.56
CA THR A 727 16.28 18.10 28.27
C THR A 727 17.01 17.31 27.17
N VAL A 728 18.27 16.94 27.38
CA VAL A 728 19.04 16.13 26.44
C VAL A 728 18.39 14.76 26.26
N GLY A 729 17.97 14.10 27.33
CA GLY A 729 17.23 12.84 27.26
C GLY A 729 15.90 12.98 26.51
N ALA A 730 15.13 14.03 26.79
CA ALA A 730 13.89 14.33 26.10
C ALA A 730 14.12 14.68 24.61
N ALA A 731 15.18 15.41 24.29
CA ALA A 731 15.57 15.73 22.91
C ALA A 731 16.00 14.48 22.12
N PHE A 732 16.77 13.59 22.74
CA PHE A 732 17.14 12.29 22.19
C PHE A 732 15.91 11.44 21.88
N MET A 733 14.96 11.38 22.81
CA MET A 733 13.68 10.71 22.60
C MET A 733 12.85 11.36 21.48
N GLN A 734 12.74 12.68 21.48
CA GLN A 734 12.01 13.45 20.47
C GLN A 734 12.63 13.27 19.07
N GLY A 735 13.94 13.11 18.97
CA GLY A 735 14.68 12.84 17.75
C GLY A 735 14.54 11.41 17.23
N GLY A 736 13.93 10.52 18.03
CA GLY A 736 13.77 9.10 17.66
C GLY A 736 14.97 8.21 18.01
N GLY A 737 15.90 8.68 18.85
CA GLY A 737 17.18 8.01 19.14
C GLY A 737 17.07 6.61 19.75
N LEU A 738 16.07 6.35 20.58
CA LEU A 738 15.78 5.01 21.12
C LEU A 738 14.53 4.36 20.47
N GLY A 739 13.81 5.09 19.61
CA GLY A 739 12.61 4.59 19.00
C GLY A 739 11.60 4.02 20.01
N LEU A 740 11.09 2.81 19.74
CA LEU A 740 10.12 2.12 20.60
C LEU A 740 10.68 1.84 22.01
N LEU A 741 11.97 1.53 22.12
CA LEU A 741 12.60 1.23 23.40
C LEU A 741 12.66 2.45 24.32
N GLY A 742 12.87 3.62 23.75
CA GLY A 742 12.88 4.85 24.51
C GLY A 742 11.53 5.18 25.14
N ASP A 743 10.46 5.07 24.36
CA ASP A 743 9.10 5.24 24.86
C ASP A 743 8.74 4.21 25.94
N PHE A 744 9.30 3.01 25.84
CA PHE A 744 9.01 1.91 26.75
C PHE A 744 9.81 1.96 28.06
N PHE A 745 11.10 2.31 27.99
CA PHE A 745 12.00 2.24 29.15
C PHE A 745 12.22 3.58 29.88
N LEU A 746 12.10 4.70 29.19
CA LEU A 746 12.38 6.02 29.76
C LEU A 746 11.13 6.90 29.92
N GLY A 747 9.98 6.35 29.66
CA GLY A 747 8.67 6.95 29.46
C GLY A 747 8.11 7.82 30.56
N THR A 748 8.73 8.95 30.82
CA THR A 748 8.03 10.07 31.48
C THR A 748 7.25 10.92 30.49
N ALA A 749 7.61 10.89 29.21
CA ALA A 749 6.85 11.53 28.12
C ALA A 749 7.28 11.00 26.76
N ASP A 750 6.31 10.54 25.96
CA ASP A 750 6.57 10.18 24.56
C ASP A 750 6.79 11.42 23.68
N ARG A 751 7.08 11.16 22.39
CA ARG A 751 7.21 12.21 21.36
C ARG A 751 6.02 13.20 21.33
N PHE A 752 4.87 12.79 21.84
CA PHE A 752 3.62 13.55 21.85
C PHE A 752 3.27 14.11 23.25
N GLY A 753 4.08 13.83 24.26
CA GLY A 753 3.90 14.34 25.64
C GLY A 753 2.96 13.52 26.52
N ASN A 754 2.72 12.24 26.17
CA ASN A 754 1.86 11.35 26.96
C ASN A 754 2.64 10.62 28.08
N GLN A 755 1.92 10.16 29.10
CA GLN A 755 2.52 9.38 30.19
C GLN A 755 2.69 7.90 29.81
N LEU A 756 3.56 7.16 30.53
CA LEU A 756 3.93 5.76 30.24
C LEU A 756 2.72 4.83 30.05
N THR A 757 1.70 4.95 30.89
CA THR A 757 0.47 4.15 30.81
C THR A 757 -0.31 4.44 29.53
N ALA A 758 -0.37 5.71 29.12
CA ALA A 758 -0.98 6.11 27.85
C ALA A 758 -0.23 5.55 26.65
N ASN A 759 1.09 5.42 26.76
CA ASN A 759 1.95 4.87 25.72
C ASN A 759 1.73 3.36 25.52
N MET A 760 1.43 2.62 26.59
CA MET A 760 1.18 1.17 26.50
C MET A 760 -0.19 0.83 25.92
N VAL A 761 -1.22 1.58 26.31
CA VAL A 761 -2.63 1.23 26.03
C VAL A 761 -3.18 1.98 24.80
N GLY A 762 -2.53 3.07 24.41
CA GLY A 762 -2.95 3.91 23.30
C GLY A 762 -3.84 5.10 23.71
N PRO A 763 -4.07 6.07 22.81
CA PRO A 763 -4.72 7.34 23.14
C PRO A 763 -6.22 7.20 23.47
N VAL A 764 -6.95 6.31 22.79
CA VAL A 764 -8.40 6.16 23.03
C VAL A 764 -8.72 5.58 24.40
N PRO A 765 -8.10 4.46 24.84
CA PRO A 765 -8.28 3.95 26.19
C PRO A 765 -7.84 4.96 27.27
N THR A 766 -6.79 5.75 27.00
CA THR A 766 -6.34 6.79 27.93
C THR A 766 -7.40 7.88 28.13
N GLU A 767 -8.04 8.32 27.06
CA GLU A 767 -9.09 9.35 27.19
C GLU A 767 -10.36 8.77 27.84
N LEU A 768 -10.67 7.48 27.66
CA LEU A 768 -11.73 6.82 28.43
C LEU A 768 -11.38 6.76 29.93
N SER A 769 -10.13 6.54 30.28
CA SER A 769 -9.68 6.64 31.68
C SER A 769 -9.83 8.05 32.26
N ASN A 770 -9.51 9.10 31.49
CA ASN A 770 -9.74 10.49 31.89
C ASN A 770 -11.22 10.79 32.16
N LEU A 771 -12.12 10.23 31.34
CA LEU A 771 -13.57 10.32 31.58
C LEU A 771 -13.98 9.60 32.87
N ALA A 772 -13.41 8.43 33.15
CA ALA A 772 -13.68 7.71 34.40
C ALA A 772 -13.18 8.48 35.62
N VAL A 773 -12.01 9.11 35.55
CA VAL A 773 -11.48 10.00 36.61
C VAL A 773 -12.41 11.19 36.81
N MET A 774 -12.88 11.84 35.75
CA MET A 774 -13.84 12.94 35.83
C MET A 774 -15.14 12.51 36.52
N THR A 775 -15.66 11.33 36.17
CA THR A 775 -16.87 10.77 36.79
C THR A 775 -16.63 10.49 38.28
N GLY A 776 -15.46 9.96 38.64
CA GLY A 776 -15.04 9.78 40.03
C GLY A 776 -15.00 11.08 40.83
N GLN A 777 -14.43 12.13 40.25
CA GLN A 777 -14.37 13.48 40.87
C GLN A 777 -15.78 14.09 41.06
N LEU A 778 -16.69 13.90 40.10
CA LEU A 778 -18.08 14.30 40.22
C LEU A 778 -18.81 13.57 41.34
N VAL A 779 -18.58 12.28 41.51
CA VAL A 779 -19.19 11.47 42.58
C VAL A 779 -18.64 11.89 43.95
N GLN A 780 -17.38 12.33 44.03
CA GLN A 780 -16.75 12.82 45.24
C GLN A 780 -17.11 14.29 45.58
N GLY A 781 -17.90 14.96 44.74
CA GLY A 781 -18.30 16.34 44.93
C GLY A 781 -17.24 17.39 44.60
N GLU A 782 -16.16 17.00 43.91
CA GLU A 782 -15.06 17.86 43.49
C GLU A 782 -15.39 18.57 42.17
N LEU A 783 -16.44 19.37 42.15
CA LEU A 783 -16.99 20.01 40.94
C LEU A 783 -15.94 20.88 40.21
N GLY A 784 -15.07 21.56 40.90
CA GLY A 784 -14.03 22.39 40.31
C GLY A 784 -12.96 21.58 39.58
N GLU A 785 -12.50 20.49 40.19
CA GLU A 785 -11.50 19.60 39.59
C GLU A 785 -12.09 18.76 38.42
N ALA A 786 -13.33 18.30 38.61
CA ALA A 786 -14.05 17.64 37.53
C ALA A 786 -14.26 18.57 36.33
N GLY A 787 -14.59 19.84 36.58
CA GLY A 787 -14.71 20.84 35.54
C GLY A 787 -13.39 21.14 34.82
N GLU A 788 -12.28 21.28 35.55
CA GLU A 788 -10.95 21.46 34.97
C GLU A 788 -10.58 20.25 34.12
N THR A 789 -10.80 19.04 34.63
CA THR A 789 -10.53 17.80 33.89
C THR A 789 -11.38 17.72 32.63
N ALA A 790 -12.66 18.11 32.71
CA ALA A 790 -13.56 18.15 31.53
C ALA A 790 -13.05 19.14 30.46
N VAL A 791 -12.73 20.38 30.85
CA VAL A 791 -12.21 21.39 29.91
C VAL A 791 -10.91 20.91 29.28
N ARG A 792 -10.00 20.36 30.04
CA ARG A 792 -8.73 19.84 29.56
C ARG A 792 -8.94 18.68 28.59
N THR A 793 -9.82 17.76 28.93
CA THR A 793 -10.14 16.58 28.07
C THR A 793 -10.79 17.04 26.78
N ILE A 794 -11.79 17.92 26.84
CA ILE A 794 -12.46 18.45 25.66
C ILE A 794 -11.47 19.20 24.76
N THR A 795 -10.74 20.18 25.32
CA THR A 795 -9.83 21.01 24.52
C THR A 795 -8.66 20.22 23.92
N ASN A 796 -8.16 19.19 24.61
CA ASN A 796 -7.11 18.32 24.11
C ASN A 796 -7.60 17.32 23.03
N ASN A 797 -8.89 17.13 22.90
CA ASN A 797 -9.49 16.19 21.97
C ASN A 797 -10.33 16.85 20.87
N LEU A 798 -10.45 18.20 20.88
CA LEU A 798 -11.09 18.92 19.79
C LEU A 798 -10.18 18.93 18.56
N PRO A 799 -10.66 18.45 17.39
CA PRO A 799 -9.94 18.59 16.13
C PRO A 799 -9.65 20.05 15.82
N PHE A 800 -8.54 20.31 15.12
CA PHE A 800 -8.09 21.64 14.69
C PHE A 800 -7.61 22.61 15.80
N VAL A 801 -8.10 22.53 17.02
CA VAL A 801 -7.66 23.40 18.13
C VAL A 801 -6.18 23.16 18.46
N ASN A 802 -5.69 21.97 18.30
CA ASN A 802 -4.31 21.56 18.55
C ASN A 802 -3.34 21.84 17.39
N LEU A 803 -3.76 22.53 16.34
CA LEU A 803 -2.84 22.98 15.30
C LEU A 803 -1.77 23.88 15.92
N TRP A 804 -0.51 23.61 15.57
CA TRP A 804 0.66 24.21 16.25
C TRP A 804 0.65 25.73 16.24
N TYR A 805 0.08 26.37 15.23
CA TYR A 805 -0.03 27.83 15.11
C TYR A 805 -1.28 28.43 15.76
N LEU A 806 -2.32 27.62 16.03
CA LEU A 806 -3.55 28.09 16.70
C LEU A 806 -3.50 27.84 18.21
N ARG A 807 -2.75 26.83 18.65
CA ARG A 807 -2.77 26.33 20.02
C ARG A 807 -2.42 27.42 21.05
N ALA A 808 -1.36 28.18 20.82
CA ALA A 808 -0.98 29.24 21.76
C ALA A 808 -2.09 30.29 21.95
N GLY A 809 -2.68 30.73 20.83
CA GLY A 809 -3.80 31.67 20.87
C GLY A 809 -5.02 31.13 21.65
N MET A 810 -5.38 29.87 21.35
CA MET A 810 -6.51 29.20 22.01
C MET A 810 -6.24 28.98 23.50
N ASP A 811 -5.02 28.56 23.86
CA ASP A 811 -4.63 28.38 25.27
C ASP A 811 -4.70 29.70 26.04
N TYR A 812 -4.17 30.80 25.49
CA TYR A 812 -4.16 32.10 26.13
C TYR A 812 -5.54 32.77 26.18
N MET A 813 -6.28 32.75 25.09
CA MET A 813 -7.57 33.46 24.99
C MET A 813 -8.70 32.74 25.72
N ILE A 814 -8.73 31.43 25.69
CA ILE A 814 -9.88 30.61 26.12
C ILE A 814 -9.49 29.64 27.25
N ASN A 815 -8.55 28.73 27.01
CA ASN A 815 -8.33 27.58 27.89
C ASN A 815 -7.81 28.00 29.26
N TYR A 816 -6.85 28.92 29.30
CA TYR A 816 -6.26 29.38 30.58
C TYR A 816 -7.27 30.18 31.39
N ARG A 817 -8.07 31.04 30.76
CA ARG A 817 -9.12 31.80 31.42
C ARG A 817 -10.22 30.89 31.96
N LEU A 818 -10.67 29.94 31.17
CA LEU A 818 -11.72 29.01 31.56
C LEU A 818 -11.29 28.09 32.70
N ARG A 819 -10.06 27.56 32.63
CA ARG A 819 -9.48 26.73 33.71
C ARG A 819 -9.29 27.52 35.02
N GLU A 820 -8.80 28.75 34.93
CA GLU A 820 -8.62 29.62 36.15
C GLU A 820 -9.98 29.99 36.73
N TRP A 821 -11.02 30.20 35.91
CA TRP A 821 -12.38 30.46 36.35
C TRP A 821 -13.00 29.25 37.09
N MET A 822 -12.77 28.02 36.56
CA MET A 822 -13.33 26.80 37.16
C MET A 822 -12.57 26.31 38.37
N SER A 823 -11.25 26.49 38.40
CA SER A 823 -10.39 26.08 39.50
C SER A 823 -9.33 27.19 39.76
N PRO A 824 -9.65 28.21 40.61
CA PRO A 824 -8.74 29.31 40.86
C PRO A 824 -7.35 28.88 41.34
N GLY A 825 -6.29 29.53 40.81
CA GLY A 825 -4.91 29.23 41.12
C GLY A 825 -4.29 28.08 40.28
N THR A 826 -5.02 27.51 39.34
CA THR A 826 -4.55 26.44 38.45
C THR A 826 -3.35 26.89 37.63
N LEU A 827 -3.38 28.10 37.05
CA LEU A 827 -2.28 28.63 36.26
C LEU A 827 -1.02 28.83 37.10
N LYS A 828 -1.13 29.35 38.30
CA LYS A 828 0.02 29.50 39.22
C LYS A 828 0.61 28.15 39.66
N ARG A 829 -0.25 27.13 39.84
CA ARG A 829 0.21 25.76 40.11
C ARG A 829 0.93 25.15 38.89
N ALA A 830 0.37 25.31 37.71
CA ALA A 830 0.97 24.82 36.45
C ALA A 830 2.31 25.53 36.17
N GLU A 831 2.39 26.84 36.36
CA GLU A 831 3.62 27.60 36.16
C GLU A 831 4.71 27.20 37.17
N ARG A 832 4.38 27.04 38.47
CA ARG A 832 5.32 26.52 39.47
C ARG A 832 5.82 25.12 39.14
N LYS A 833 4.95 24.25 38.65
CA LYS A 833 5.33 22.90 38.18
C LYS A 833 6.29 22.96 36.98
N LEU A 834 5.96 23.78 36.00
CA LEU A 834 6.77 23.98 34.78
C LEU A 834 8.17 24.53 35.12
N LYS A 835 8.23 25.53 36.02
CA LYS A 835 9.49 26.10 36.49
C LYS A 835 10.34 25.09 37.26
N ARG A 836 9.71 24.26 38.11
CA ARG A 836 10.41 23.23 38.87
C ARG A 836 10.95 22.10 38.01
N GLU A 837 10.17 21.63 37.01
CA GLU A 837 10.50 20.47 36.22
C GLU A 837 11.41 20.79 35.04
N ASN A 838 11.21 21.92 34.36
CA ASN A 838 11.87 22.26 33.13
C ASN A 838 12.55 23.63 33.12
N ASN A 839 12.52 24.37 34.25
CA ASN A 839 12.97 25.74 34.38
C ASN A 839 12.39 26.69 33.30
N GLN A 840 11.12 26.44 32.92
CA GLN A 840 10.39 27.18 31.91
C GLN A 840 9.35 28.13 32.55
N SER A 841 9.00 29.19 31.82
CA SER A 841 7.88 30.10 32.14
C SER A 841 6.95 30.24 30.94
N TYR A 842 5.73 30.74 31.18
CA TYR A 842 4.85 31.13 30.07
C TYR A 842 5.26 32.52 29.56
N PHE A 843 5.14 32.72 28.23
CA PHE A 843 5.29 34.07 27.67
C PHE A 843 4.23 35.00 28.25
N ARG A 844 4.64 36.18 28.67
CA ARG A 844 3.73 37.27 28.99
C ARG A 844 3.58 38.18 27.79
N PHE A 845 2.37 38.65 27.50
CA PHE A 845 2.14 39.60 26.43
C PHE A 845 3.00 40.83 26.66
N GLY A 846 4.02 41.06 25.84
CA GLY A 846 4.98 42.15 25.91
C GLY A 846 6.45 41.75 26.07
N ASP A 847 6.74 40.59 26.65
CA ASP A 847 8.12 40.12 26.86
C ASP A 847 8.32 38.75 26.21
N ILE A 848 8.50 38.71 24.86
CA ILE A 848 8.84 37.47 24.16
C ILE A 848 10.36 37.28 24.24
N ASP A 849 10.83 36.61 25.28
CA ASP A 849 12.21 36.17 25.39
C ASP A 849 12.35 34.76 24.76
N LEU A 850 12.92 34.70 23.59
CA LEU A 850 13.19 33.45 22.85
C LEU A 850 14.54 32.83 23.24
N THR A 851 15.31 33.50 24.11
CA THR A 851 16.57 32.92 24.58
C THR A 851 16.29 31.82 25.62
N PRO A 852 16.98 30.68 25.53
CA PRO A 852 16.94 29.68 26.58
C PRO A 852 17.39 30.32 27.88
N SER A 853 16.60 30.23 28.93
CA SER A 853 16.74 31.00 30.19
C SER A 853 18.07 30.81 30.93
N HIS A 854 19.00 30.03 30.39
CA HIS A 854 20.29 29.71 31.07
C HIS A 854 21.49 29.51 30.12
N VAL A 855 21.43 29.93 28.84
CA VAL A 855 22.57 29.78 27.95
C VAL A 855 23.67 30.81 28.18
N ILE A 856 23.34 31.93 28.88
CA ILE A 856 24.34 32.92 29.33
C ILE A 856 24.02 33.25 30.77
N PRO A 857 24.88 32.91 31.72
CA PRO A 857 24.79 33.46 33.06
C PRO A 857 24.84 34.99 32.98
N ARG A 858 23.78 35.67 33.35
CA ARG A 858 23.84 37.13 33.52
C ARG A 858 24.81 37.43 34.67
N GLY A 859 26.01 37.79 34.33
CA GLY A 859 26.94 38.34 35.29
C GLY A 859 28.23 37.56 35.39
N GLY A 860 29.30 38.15 34.90
CA GLY A 860 30.65 37.80 35.24
C GLY A 860 31.65 37.85 34.10
N PHE A 861 31.86 39.00 33.57
CA PHE A 861 33.19 39.50 33.21
C PHE A 861 33.35 40.87 33.76
#